data_43a2b43debcbfb207269541484fe6c6d
#
_entry.id   43a2b43debcbfb207269541484fe6c6d
#
_cell.length_a   1.000
_cell.length_b   1.000
_cell.length_c   1.000
_cell.angle_alpha   90.00
_cell.angle_beta   90.00
_cell.angle_gamma   90.00
#
_symmetry.space_group_name_H-M   'P 1'
#
loop_
_entity.id
_entity.type
_entity.pdbx_description
1 polymer ?
#
loop_
_entity_poly.entity_id
_entity_poly.type
_entity_poly.pdbx_seq_one_letter_code
_entity_poly.pdbx_strand_id
1 'polypeptide(L)'
;MKSYSTKDIRNVVLLGSTKSGKTTLAEAMLYEGKVIDRRGTIEAKNTVSDNTEIEQMNQRSIFSTPLYAEFMDTKFNIIDTPGADDFVGGAVSAFKVCENGILVINAQQGVEVGTEIYARYAEQYNVPIIVAVNQLDSEKADWDMVQNSMKEAFGNKPVIVQFPVNPGASFDGFIDVLKMKYYHFKDDNGTRESLEIPEEYKDEAELLRQTLIETAAEYDDTLMEKFFEAGSLTEDEIRKGLGEGIRAGKVLPVFCLSAKKDIGVKRLMEFTIRTSASPVITKTLTREGEEVVCKQDAPTTLFIYKTDVEPHLGEVSYFKVMSGELDEGMDLEDAATGNRERISTIYAVAGSKKEKVSDMMAGDIGCTVKLRSGKTNVTLSQPGTGIVYEDIKFPAPKYRTAIKAKVQADEAKLGDALNKISAQDPTVIVEYSKELKQTILSGQGEQHINVVKWRLENEFKVNIELFPPKIPYRETITKTATAEYRHKKQSGGAGQFGEVHLLICPIVEGVPFTNKFKIDGKDVTLNVKSQESYNLDWGGKLEFYNCVVGGAIDARFMPAILKGIMDKMTEGPLTGSYARDIRVFVYDGKMHPVDSNEISFILAARNAFKEAFRNAGPKIMEPIYNLEVMTPSDYMGVCMSDLQNRRAIIEGMGSDKGFEVIKARVPLAELYRYSTALSSLTSGSATFTMQFADYQAVPGDVQTKLLAEYSSQESDE
;
A
#
# COMPACT_ATOMS: atom_id res chain seq x y z
N MET A 1 -15.93 -25.02 19.51
CA MET A 1 -15.11 -24.04 20.27
C MET A 1 -15.97 -23.38 21.34
N LYS A 2 -15.43 -23.07 22.53
CA LYS A 2 -16.15 -22.29 23.57
C LYS A 2 -16.14 -20.79 23.24
N SER A 3 -17.09 -20.02 23.78
CA SER A 3 -17.06 -18.57 23.73
C SER A 3 -16.01 -18.02 24.73
N TYR A 4 -15.28 -16.97 24.34
CA TYR A 4 -14.25 -16.33 25.13
C TYR A 4 -14.63 -14.89 25.46
N SER A 5 -14.43 -14.47 26.71
CA SER A 5 -14.63 -13.07 27.07
C SER A 5 -13.52 -12.20 26.47
N THR A 6 -13.80 -10.91 26.22
CA THR A 6 -12.86 -9.95 25.59
C THR A 6 -11.47 -9.92 26.29
N LYS A 7 -11.44 -10.09 27.62
CA LYS A 7 -10.16 -10.12 28.38
C LYS A 7 -9.32 -11.37 28.11
N ASP A 8 -9.97 -12.48 27.70
CA ASP A 8 -9.35 -13.79 27.45
C ASP A 8 -9.05 -14.01 25.97
N ILE A 9 -8.98 -12.92 25.18
CA ILE A 9 -8.61 -12.90 23.77
C ILE A 9 -7.24 -12.22 23.62
N ARG A 10 -6.41 -12.76 22.72
CA ARG A 10 -5.15 -12.15 22.26
C ARG A 10 -5.10 -12.17 20.76
N ASN A 11 -5.11 -10.99 20.12
CA ASN A 11 -4.96 -10.83 18.67
C ASN A 11 -3.49 -10.53 18.37
N VAL A 12 -2.86 -11.40 17.61
CA VAL A 12 -1.43 -11.37 17.36
C VAL A 12 -1.15 -11.42 15.85
N VAL A 13 -0.31 -10.53 15.38
CA VAL A 13 0.23 -10.57 14.02
C VAL A 13 1.66 -11.08 14.04
N LEU A 14 1.99 -12.07 13.18
CA LEU A 14 3.36 -12.55 13.00
C LEU A 14 4.06 -11.72 11.92
N LEU A 15 5.16 -11.11 12.30
CA LEU A 15 5.95 -10.17 11.50
C LEU A 15 7.38 -10.67 11.31
N GLY A 16 8.08 -10.15 10.32
CA GLY A 16 9.49 -10.45 10.08
C GLY A 16 9.78 -10.76 8.61
N SER A 17 11.06 -10.83 8.26
CA SER A 17 11.52 -11.07 6.90
C SER A 17 11.12 -12.45 6.35
N THR A 18 11.25 -12.61 5.04
CA THR A 18 11.02 -13.90 4.38
C THR A 18 11.97 -14.97 4.95
N LYS A 19 11.45 -16.19 5.20
CA LYS A 19 12.20 -17.32 5.79
C LYS A 19 12.64 -17.13 7.25
N SER A 20 12.13 -16.15 7.98
CA SER A 20 12.36 -16.05 9.44
C SER A 20 11.67 -17.16 10.24
N GLY A 21 10.70 -17.87 9.64
CA GLY A 21 9.99 -18.99 10.26
C GLY A 21 8.65 -18.61 10.90
N LYS A 22 8.00 -17.52 10.45
CA LYS A 22 6.66 -17.11 10.92
C LYS A 22 5.62 -18.21 10.78
N THR A 23 5.48 -18.79 9.58
CA THR A 23 4.55 -19.89 9.31
C THR A 23 4.87 -21.14 10.14
N THR A 24 6.15 -21.45 10.35
CA THR A 24 6.55 -22.55 11.24
C THR A 24 6.18 -22.26 12.70
N LEU A 25 6.30 -21.00 13.13
CA LEU A 25 5.84 -20.58 14.47
C LEU A 25 4.30 -20.66 14.57
N ALA A 26 3.58 -20.24 13.54
CA ALA A 26 2.13 -20.40 13.49
C ALA A 26 1.71 -21.88 13.65
N GLU A 27 2.34 -22.80 12.91
CA GLU A 27 2.11 -24.26 13.04
C GLU A 27 2.38 -24.78 14.47
N ALA A 28 3.47 -24.31 15.10
CA ALA A 28 3.79 -24.68 16.47
C ALA A 28 2.75 -24.12 17.46
N MET A 29 2.29 -22.88 17.30
CA MET A 29 1.23 -22.30 18.14
C MET A 29 -0.11 -23.03 17.98
N LEU A 30 -0.47 -23.44 16.75
CA LEU A 30 -1.67 -24.25 16.48
C LEU A 30 -1.58 -25.65 17.13
N TYR A 31 -0.40 -26.26 17.07
CA TYR A 31 -0.14 -27.56 17.71
C TYR A 31 -0.25 -27.47 19.23
N GLU A 32 0.36 -26.47 19.85
CA GLU A 32 0.25 -26.22 21.28
C GLU A 32 -1.17 -25.87 21.73
N GLY A 33 -1.92 -25.19 20.88
CA GLY A 33 -3.36 -24.90 21.05
C GLY A 33 -4.27 -26.08 20.70
N LYS A 34 -3.72 -27.23 20.32
CA LYS A 34 -4.48 -28.46 19.98
C LYS A 34 -5.49 -28.29 18.85
N VAL A 35 -5.29 -27.31 17.97
CA VAL A 35 -6.11 -27.11 16.75
C VAL A 35 -5.69 -28.07 15.64
N ILE A 36 -4.42 -28.49 15.69
CA ILE A 36 -3.85 -29.54 14.83
C ILE A 36 -3.15 -30.59 15.68
N ASP A 37 -3.24 -31.86 15.25
CA ASP A 37 -2.62 -32.98 15.93
C ASP A 37 -1.13 -33.19 15.53
N ARG A 38 -0.75 -32.61 14.39
CA ARG A 38 0.61 -32.68 13.83
C ARG A 38 0.94 -31.39 13.09
N ARG A 39 2.14 -30.88 13.34
CA ARG A 39 2.67 -29.69 12.63
C ARG A 39 2.94 -29.99 11.16
N GLY A 40 2.47 -29.14 10.26
CA GLY A 40 2.84 -29.14 8.86
C GLY A 40 4.24 -28.55 8.65
N THR A 41 4.77 -28.70 7.43
CA THR A 41 6.02 -28.07 7.01
C THR A 41 5.87 -27.45 5.64
N ILE A 42 6.64 -26.40 5.35
CA ILE A 42 6.62 -25.69 4.05
C ILE A 42 7.08 -26.66 2.94
N GLU A 43 8.09 -27.48 3.22
CA GLU A 43 8.63 -28.46 2.27
C GLU A 43 7.63 -29.55 1.90
N ALA A 44 6.83 -29.99 2.88
CA ALA A 44 5.76 -30.96 2.67
C ALA A 44 4.48 -30.34 2.09
N LYS A 45 4.42 -28.99 1.95
CA LYS A 45 3.29 -28.22 1.41
C LYS A 45 1.96 -28.50 2.13
N ASN A 46 2.02 -28.70 3.44
CA ASN A 46 0.88 -29.12 4.25
C ASN A 46 0.67 -28.23 5.50
N THR A 47 1.24 -27.02 5.51
CA THR A 47 0.97 -26.02 6.56
C THR A 47 -0.47 -25.51 6.47
N VAL A 48 -1.04 -25.14 7.60
CA VAL A 48 -2.41 -24.58 7.66
C VAL A 48 -2.47 -23.18 7.04
N SER A 49 -1.40 -22.41 7.18
CA SER A 49 -1.31 -21.04 6.70
C SER A 49 -1.12 -20.97 5.18
N ASP A 50 -0.03 -21.56 4.64
CA ASP A 50 0.28 -21.52 3.21
C ASP A 50 -0.51 -22.61 2.47
N ASN A 51 -1.80 -22.39 2.30
CA ASN A 51 -2.73 -23.41 1.80
C ASN A 51 -3.13 -23.22 0.33
N THR A 52 -2.70 -22.16 -0.33
CA THR A 52 -2.96 -21.89 -1.74
C THR A 52 -1.90 -22.54 -2.66
N GLU A 53 -2.30 -22.92 -3.87
CA GLU A 53 -1.40 -23.55 -4.85
C GLU A 53 -0.16 -22.67 -5.12
N ILE A 54 -0.34 -21.37 -5.26
CA ILE A 54 0.76 -20.43 -5.55
C ILE A 54 1.74 -20.31 -4.39
N GLU A 55 1.28 -20.34 -3.13
CA GLU A 55 2.14 -20.33 -1.93
C GLU A 55 2.94 -21.62 -1.84
N GLN A 56 2.28 -22.76 -2.05
CA GLN A 56 2.92 -24.07 -2.04
C GLN A 56 3.93 -24.26 -3.18
N MET A 57 3.66 -23.70 -4.38
CA MET A 57 4.62 -23.69 -5.49
C MET A 57 5.85 -22.83 -5.17
N ASN A 58 5.66 -21.67 -4.57
CA ASN A 58 6.75 -20.74 -4.24
C ASN A 58 7.41 -21.03 -2.89
N GLN A 59 6.86 -21.95 -2.09
CA GLN A 59 7.31 -22.28 -0.73
C GLN A 59 7.47 -21.04 0.16
N ARG A 60 6.50 -20.14 0.10
CA ARG A 60 6.47 -18.90 0.87
C ARG A 60 5.06 -18.34 0.94
N SER A 61 4.77 -17.65 2.04
CA SER A 61 3.51 -16.92 2.22
C SER A 61 3.41 -15.75 1.25
N ILE A 62 2.25 -15.61 0.62
CA ILE A 62 1.86 -14.53 -0.28
C ILE A 62 0.68 -13.75 0.32
N PHE A 63 -0.23 -14.44 0.95
CA PHE A 63 -1.42 -13.88 1.59
C PHE A 63 -1.30 -13.89 3.11
N SER A 64 -1.98 -12.95 3.76
CA SER A 64 -2.16 -13.02 5.21
C SER A 64 -3.23 -14.06 5.54
N THR A 65 -2.93 -14.96 6.48
CA THR A 65 -3.84 -16.05 6.83
C THR A 65 -4.26 -15.95 8.29
N PRO A 66 -5.57 -15.77 8.57
CA PRO A 66 -6.08 -15.81 9.93
C PRO A 66 -6.15 -17.24 10.45
N LEU A 67 -5.73 -17.39 11.70
CA LEU A 67 -5.64 -18.66 12.43
C LEU A 67 -6.15 -18.43 13.85
N TYR A 68 -6.51 -19.50 14.57
CA TYR A 68 -6.76 -19.41 16.00
C TYR A 68 -6.09 -20.57 16.75
N ALA A 69 -5.76 -20.33 18.02
CA ALA A 69 -5.28 -21.34 18.95
C ALA A 69 -5.91 -21.13 20.34
N GLU A 70 -6.17 -22.20 21.06
CA GLU A 70 -6.70 -22.16 22.43
C GLU A 70 -5.61 -22.61 23.40
N PHE A 71 -5.15 -21.72 24.27
CA PHE A 71 -4.07 -22.03 25.20
C PHE A 71 -4.30 -21.35 26.56
N MET A 72 -4.21 -22.09 27.65
CA MET A 72 -4.40 -21.60 29.04
C MET A 72 -5.69 -20.74 29.18
N ASP A 73 -6.84 -21.29 28.74
CA ASP A 73 -8.15 -20.61 28.76
C ASP A 73 -8.20 -19.26 27.98
N THR A 74 -7.24 -19.01 27.14
CA THR A 74 -7.16 -17.83 26.28
C THR A 74 -7.27 -18.23 24.82
N LYS A 75 -8.03 -17.48 24.02
CA LYS A 75 -8.07 -17.59 22.56
C LYS A 75 -7.04 -16.67 21.96
N PHE A 76 -6.12 -17.24 21.22
CA PHE A 76 -5.25 -16.50 20.30
C PHE A 76 -5.93 -16.42 18.94
N ASN A 77 -6.13 -15.23 18.42
CA ASN A 77 -6.30 -15.02 17.00
C ASN A 77 -4.94 -14.63 16.43
N ILE A 78 -4.43 -15.41 15.50
CA ILE A 78 -3.10 -15.24 14.92
C ILE A 78 -3.27 -14.89 13.47
N ILE A 79 -2.62 -13.84 13.00
CA ILE A 79 -2.56 -13.53 11.57
C ILE A 79 -1.11 -13.76 11.13
N ASP A 80 -0.92 -14.84 10.37
CA ASP A 80 0.37 -15.12 9.71
C ASP A 80 0.48 -14.25 8.46
N THR A 81 1.56 -13.46 8.34
CA THR A 81 1.75 -12.49 7.27
C THR A 81 2.92 -12.83 6.36
N PRO A 82 2.87 -12.47 5.07
CA PRO A 82 4.01 -12.56 4.18
C PRO A 82 5.22 -11.79 4.72
N GLY A 83 6.42 -12.28 4.41
CA GLY A 83 7.66 -11.62 4.83
C GLY A 83 8.29 -10.73 3.74
N ALA A 84 7.73 -10.69 2.54
CA ALA A 84 8.21 -9.86 1.45
C ALA A 84 7.43 -8.54 1.37
N ASP A 85 8.14 -7.42 1.15
CA ASP A 85 7.53 -6.07 1.05
C ASP A 85 6.51 -5.95 -0.09
N ASP A 86 6.67 -6.74 -1.15
CA ASP A 86 5.70 -6.83 -2.26
C ASP A 86 4.28 -7.22 -1.79
N PHE A 87 4.14 -7.87 -0.63
CA PHE A 87 2.87 -8.35 -0.07
C PHE A 87 2.50 -7.69 1.26
N VAL A 88 3.06 -6.54 1.54
CA VAL A 88 2.87 -5.80 2.80
C VAL A 88 1.41 -5.45 3.11
N GLY A 89 0.55 -5.38 2.10
CA GLY A 89 -0.89 -5.10 2.26
C GLY A 89 -1.57 -6.03 3.26
N GLY A 90 -1.18 -7.32 3.29
CA GLY A 90 -1.69 -8.28 4.27
C GLY A 90 -1.31 -7.97 5.71
N ALA A 91 -0.07 -7.49 5.95
CA ALA A 91 0.37 -7.05 7.26
C ALA A 91 -0.34 -5.75 7.69
N VAL A 92 -0.51 -4.81 6.75
CA VAL A 92 -1.23 -3.54 7.01
C VAL A 92 -2.67 -3.80 7.44
N SER A 93 -3.37 -4.74 6.79
CA SER A 93 -4.71 -5.17 7.22
C SER A 93 -4.70 -5.77 8.64
N ALA A 94 -3.68 -6.59 8.96
CA ALA A 94 -3.55 -7.24 10.26
C ALA A 94 -3.30 -6.24 11.40
N PHE A 95 -2.52 -5.19 11.17
CA PHE A 95 -2.28 -4.12 12.16
C PHE A 95 -3.58 -3.41 12.61
N LYS A 96 -4.59 -3.33 11.76
CA LYS A 96 -5.87 -2.70 12.11
C LYS A 96 -6.66 -3.51 13.14
N VAL A 97 -6.44 -4.82 13.21
CA VAL A 97 -7.26 -5.74 14.02
C VAL A 97 -6.47 -6.47 15.12
N CYS A 98 -5.15 -6.41 15.10
CA CYS A 98 -4.30 -7.03 16.13
C CYS A 98 -3.76 -5.99 17.11
N GLU A 99 -3.79 -6.30 18.40
CA GLU A 99 -3.24 -5.49 19.47
C GLU A 99 -1.76 -5.75 19.73
N ASN A 100 -1.23 -6.87 19.22
CA ASN A 100 0.13 -7.32 19.53
C ASN A 100 0.81 -7.86 18.27
N GLY A 101 2.12 -7.61 18.14
CA GLY A 101 2.97 -8.20 17.12
C GLY A 101 4.00 -9.13 17.69
N ILE A 102 4.30 -10.23 17.01
CA ILE A 102 5.48 -11.06 17.26
C ILE A 102 6.41 -10.89 16.07
N LEU A 103 7.55 -10.22 16.30
CA LEU A 103 8.58 -9.99 15.30
C LEU A 103 9.57 -11.15 15.32
N VAL A 104 9.50 -12.00 14.31
CA VAL A 104 10.33 -13.19 14.19
C VAL A 104 11.64 -12.86 13.49
N ILE A 105 12.76 -13.02 14.19
CA ILE A 105 14.11 -12.79 13.69
C ILE A 105 14.78 -14.15 13.45
N ASN A 106 15.46 -14.28 12.32
CA ASN A 106 16.24 -15.48 11.99
C ASN A 106 17.60 -15.43 12.70
N ALA A 107 17.89 -16.43 13.54
CA ALA A 107 19.15 -16.51 14.29
C ALA A 107 20.41 -16.64 13.41
N GLN A 108 20.24 -16.94 12.12
CA GLN A 108 21.35 -17.05 11.16
C GLN A 108 21.66 -15.72 10.46
N GLN A 109 20.71 -14.78 10.45
CA GLN A 109 20.79 -13.54 9.66
C GLN A 109 20.76 -12.29 10.56
N GLY A 110 20.22 -12.40 11.78
CA GLY A 110 19.94 -11.25 12.63
C GLY A 110 18.80 -10.39 12.10
N VAL A 111 18.88 -9.11 12.38
CA VAL A 111 17.90 -8.14 11.90
C VAL A 111 18.16 -7.87 10.41
N GLU A 112 17.25 -8.32 9.59
CA GLU A 112 17.25 -8.07 8.15
C GLU A 112 16.40 -6.84 7.83
N VAL A 113 16.57 -6.30 6.64
CA VAL A 113 15.78 -5.16 6.14
C VAL A 113 14.28 -5.37 6.24
N GLY A 114 13.80 -6.57 5.85
CA GLY A 114 12.38 -6.91 6.02
C GLY A 114 11.93 -6.83 7.47
N THR A 115 12.79 -7.20 8.42
CA THR A 115 12.53 -7.10 9.87
C THR A 115 12.36 -5.64 10.29
N GLU A 116 13.24 -4.74 9.85
CA GLU A 116 13.15 -3.31 10.13
C GLU A 116 11.92 -2.65 9.50
N ILE A 117 11.58 -3.03 8.26
CA ILE A 117 10.39 -2.54 7.57
C ILE A 117 9.12 -2.88 8.39
N TYR A 118 8.97 -4.13 8.83
CA TYR A 118 7.81 -4.55 9.61
C TYR A 118 7.79 -3.93 11.00
N ALA A 119 8.95 -3.74 11.64
CA ALA A 119 9.04 -3.02 12.91
C ALA A 119 8.60 -1.55 12.78
N ARG A 120 8.98 -0.87 11.69
CA ARG A 120 8.52 0.50 11.39
C ARG A 120 7.01 0.55 11.14
N TYR A 121 6.45 -0.39 10.39
CA TYR A 121 5.00 -0.44 10.22
C TYR A 121 4.29 -0.66 11.56
N ALA A 122 4.79 -1.55 12.41
CA ALA A 122 4.21 -1.76 13.74
C ALA A 122 4.27 -0.48 14.61
N GLU A 123 5.36 0.28 14.55
CA GLU A 123 5.46 1.58 15.21
C GLU A 123 4.48 2.60 14.62
N GLN A 124 4.35 2.66 13.28
CA GLN A 124 3.41 3.55 12.59
C GLN A 124 1.95 3.27 12.97
N TYR A 125 1.59 2.00 13.13
CA TYR A 125 0.24 1.57 13.52
C TYR A 125 0.06 1.43 15.04
N ASN A 126 1.06 1.79 15.84
CA ASN A 126 1.06 1.68 17.30
C ASN A 126 0.77 0.26 17.81
N VAL A 127 1.27 -0.76 17.12
CA VAL A 127 1.18 -2.15 17.54
C VAL A 127 2.45 -2.54 18.30
N PRO A 128 2.37 -2.81 19.60
CA PRO A 128 3.52 -3.24 20.42
C PRO A 128 4.04 -4.59 19.95
N ILE A 129 5.36 -4.79 20.03
CA ILE A 129 6.05 -5.95 19.49
C ILE A 129 6.74 -6.74 20.59
N ILE A 130 6.67 -8.08 20.50
CA ILE A 130 7.53 -9.05 21.17
C ILE A 130 8.50 -9.61 20.12
N VAL A 131 9.79 -9.68 20.44
CA VAL A 131 10.80 -10.24 19.55
C VAL A 131 10.96 -11.73 19.83
N ALA A 132 10.94 -12.54 18.79
CA ALA A 132 11.12 -13.98 18.82
C ALA A 132 12.31 -14.37 17.93
N VAL A 133 13.48 -14.62 18.53
CA VAL A 133 14.66 -15.10 17.82
C VAL A 133 14.50 -16.59 17.56
N ASN A 134 14.26 -16.95 16.31
CA ASN A 134 13.91 -18.30 15.86
C ASN A 134 15.05 -18.95 15.08
N GLN A 135 14.96 -20.28 14.88
CA GLN A 135 15.99 -21.09 14.21
C GLN A 135 17.32 -21.16 14.98
N LEU A 136 17.26 -21.05 16.31
CA LEU A 136 18.42 -21.24 17.19
C LEU A 136 19.00 -22.66 17.11
N ASP A 137 18.26 -23.61 16.55
CA ASP A 137 18.69 -25.00 16.26
C ASP A 137 19.46 -25.14 14.93
N SER A 138 19.68 -24.04 14.19
CA SER A 138 20.49 -24.07 12.97
C SER A 138 21.99 -24.08 13.30
N GLU A 139 22.77 -24.86 12.53
CA GLU A 139 24.24 -24.87 12.63
C GLU A 139 24.90 -23.48 12.44
N LYS A 140 24.18 -22.57 11.76
CA LYS A 140 24.62 -21.20 11.48
C LYS A 140 24.04 -20.17 12.45
N ALA A 141 23.35 -20.59 13.49
CA ALA A 141 22.81 -19.66 14.48
C ALA A 141 23.93 -18.98 15.26
N ASP A 142 23.85 -17.65 15.33
CA ASP A 142 24.82 -16.81 16.03
C ASP A 142 24.08 -15.80 16.92
N TRP A 143 24.04 -16.10 18.22
CA TRP A 143 23.33 -15.29 19.19
C TRP A 143 23.95 -13.91 19.41
N ASP A 144 25.28 -13.82 19.42
CA ASP A 144 25.98 -12.55 19.62
C ASP A 144 25.77 -11.60 18.43
N MET A 145 25.81 -12.13 17.21
CA MET A 145 25.50 -11.37 16.01
C MET A 145 24.04 -10.85 16.05
N VAL A 146 23.08 -11.69 16.48
CA VAL A 146 21.67 -11.28 16.60
C VAL A 146 21.51 -10.15 17.62
N GLN A 147 22.13 -10.26 18.80
CA GLN A 147 22.07 -9.20 19.82
C GLN A 147 22.64 -7.88 19.30
N ASN A 148 23.79 -7.92 18.62
CA ASN A 148 24.43 -6.74 18.05
C ASN A 148 23.54 -6.10 16.97
N SER A 149 22.97 -6.90 16.05
CA SER A 149 22.06 -6.39 15.01
C SER A 149 20.78 -5.78 15.58
N MET A 150 20.21 -6.37 16.63
CA MET A 150 19.05 -5.79 17.34
C MET A 150 19.40 -4.44 18.01
N LYS A 151 20.59 -4.33 18.60
CA LYS A 151 21.05 -3.09 19.22
C LYS A 151 21.30 -2.00 18.18
N GLU A 152 21.84 -2.35 17.02
CA GLU A 152 22.04 -1.41 15.91
C GLU A 152 20.69 -0.92 15.36
N ALA A 153 19.73 -1.82 15.11
CA ALA A 153 18.44 -1.49 14.50
C ALA A 153 17.46 -0.80 15.47
N PHE A 154 17.42 -1.23 16.73
CA PHE A 154 16.38 -0.83 17.70
C PHE A 154 16.92 -0.04 18.90
N GLY A 155 18.23 0.21 18.96
CA GLY A 155 18.88 0.92 20.06
C GLY A 155 18.77 0.16 21.39
N ASN A 156 18.30 0.82 22.43
CA ASN A 156 18.17 0.25 23.78
C ASN A 156 16.78 -0.35 24.05
N LYS A 157 15.91 -0.46 23.07
CA LYS A 157 14.56 -1.04 23.25
C LYS A 157 14.56 -2.55 23.50
N PRO A 158 15.47 -3.37 22.89
CA PRO A 158 15.51 -4.83 23.14
C PRO A 158 15.91 -5.15 24.57
N VAL A 159 15.12 -5.98 25.25
CA VAL A 159 15.36 -6.45 26.62
C VAL A 159 15.29 -7.95 26.65
N ILE A 160 16.39 -8.58 27.04
CA ILE A 160 16.54 -10.04 27.00
C ILE A 160 15.72 -10.68 28.13
N VAL A 161 14.64 -11.38 27.76
CA VAL A 161 13.83 -12.19 28.69
C VAL A 161 14.34 -13.63 28.74
N GLN A 162 14.90 -14.11 27.63
CA GLN A 162 15.51 -15.43 27.51
C GLN A 162 16.80 -15.34 26.70
N PHE A 163 17.77 -16.14 27.04
CA PHE A 163 18.97 -16.38 26.23
C PHE A 163 19.24 -17.86 26.04
N PRO A 164 19.80 -18.29 24.89
CA PRO A 164 19.93 -19.69 24.53
C PRO A 164 21.11 -20.36 25.28
N VAL A 165 20.94 -21.64 25.54
CA VAL A 165 22.04 -22.52 25.94
C VAL A 165 22.44 -23.33 24.70
N ASN A 166 23.74 -23.34 24.35
CA ASN A 166 24.29 -24.04 23.20
C ASN A 166 23.55 -23.78 21.88
N PRO A 167 23.45 -22.52 21.38
CA PRO A 167 22.84 -22.26 20.09
C PRO A 167 23.56 -23.00 18.96
N GLY A 168 22.84 -23.48 17.95
CA GLY A 168 23.35 -24.34 16.89
C GLY A 168 22.62 -25.68 16.83
N ALA A 169 23.21 -26.67 16.15
CA ALA A 169 22.59 -27.99 15.96
C ALA A 169 22.24 -28.71 17.30
N SER A 170 22.94 -28.37 18.37
CA SER A 170 22.73 -28.92 19.72
C SER A 170 21.78 -28.08 20.58
N PHE A 171 21.14 -27.06 20.03
CA PHE A 171 20.18 -26.22 20.76
C PHE A 171 19.02 -27.05 21.30
N ASP A 172 18.93 -27.13 22.62
CA ASP A 172 17.95 -27.92 23.37
C ASP A 172 17.33 -27.16 24.55
N GLY A 173 17.67 -25.87 24.75
CA GLY A 173 17.11 -25.12 25.86
C GLY A 173 17.58 -23.67 25.96
N PHE A 174 16.99 -22.99 26.93
CA PHE A 174 17.26 -21.57 27.19
C PHE A 174 17.14 -21.28 28.70
N ILE A 175 17.79 -20.20 29.11
CA ILE A 175 17.63 -19.64 30.46
C ILE A 175 16.55 -18.55 30.39
N ASP A 176 15.53 -18.71 31.25
CA ASP A 176 14.46 -17.71 31.43
C ASP A 176 14.85 -16.78 32.58
N VAL A 177 15.25 -15.59 32.24
CA VAL A 177 15.73 -14.56 33.17
C VAL A 177 14.60 -14.03 34.06
N LEU A 178 13.37 -14.04 33.58
CA LEU A 178 12.22 -13.62 34.36
C LEU A 178 11.88 -14.62 35.47
N LYS A 179 12.09 -15.90 35.22
CA LYS A 179 11.83 -16.98 36.20
C LYS A 179 13.10 -17.46 36.93
N MET A 180 14.28 -17.08 36.47
CA MET A 180 15.58 -17.56 36.94
C MET A 180 15.65 -19.09 36.93
N LYS A 181 15.35 -19.70 35.80
CA LYS A 181 15.35 -21.15 35.57
C LYS A 181 15.94 -21.50 34.21
N TYR A 182 16.60 -22.66 34.13
CA TYR A 182 16.99 -23.29 32.89
C TYR A 182 15.88 -24.23 32.42
N TYR A 183 15.35 -24.02 31.22
CA TYR A 183 14.40 -24.90 30.56
C TYR A 183 15.12 -25.74 29.52
N HIS A 184 15.21 -27.03 29.78
CA HIS A 184 15.81 -28.04 28.91
C HIS A 184 14.72 -28.88 28.25
N PHE A 185 14.81 -29.10 26.95
CA PHE A 185 13.84 -29.83 26.13
C PHE A 185 14.38 -31.21 25.78
N LYS A 186 13.59 -32.24 26.01
CA LYS A 186 13.99 -33.62 25.81
C LYS A 186 13.67 -34.19 24.43
N ASP A 187 12.75 -33.54 23.73
CA ASP A 187 12.27 -33.94 22.41
C ASP A 187 11.82 -32.75 21.58
N ASP A 188 11.45 -33.02 20.33
CA ASP A 188 10.96 -32.01 19.38
C ASP A 188 9.44 -31.76 19.51
N ASN A 189 8.81 -32.09 20.62
CA ASN A 189 7.38 -31.93 20.90
C ASN A 189 7.12 -31.00 22.11
N GLY A 190 8.08 -30.18 22.48
CA GLY A 190 7.92 -29.21 23.55
C GLY A 190 7.93 -29.80 24.96
N THR A 191 8.33 -31.09 25.14
CA THR A 191 8.48 -31.72 26.44
C THR A 191 9.71 -31.15 27.13
N ARG A 192 9.50 -30.44 28.24
CA ARG A 192 10.56 -29.72 28.93
C ARG A 192 10.68 -30.13 30.42
N GLU A 193 11.85 -29.94 30.95
CA GLU A 193 12.11 -29.92 32.41
C GLU A 193 12.66 -28.55 32.82
N SER A 194 12.37 -28.19 34.07
CA SER A 194 12.86 -26.97 34.68
C SER A 194 14.00 -27.30 35.61
N LEU A 195 15.18 -26.81 35.33
CA LEU A 195 16.41 -27.07 36.06
C LEU A 195 16.96 -25.76 36.68
N GLU A 196 17.90 -25.94 37.63
CA GLU A 196 18.70 -24.81 38.12
C GLU A 196 19.65 -24.31 36.99
N ILE A 197 19.95 -23.01 37.02
CA ILE A 197 20.85 -22.40 36.04
C ILE A 197 22.26 -22.96 36.25
N PRO A 198 22.92 -23.51 35.21
CA PRO A 198 24.29 -23.92 35.26
C PRO A 198 25.23 -22.81 35.76
N GLU A 199 26.27 -23.14 36.50
CA GLU A 199 27.16 -22.18 37.15
C GLU A 199 27.76 -21.17 36.18
N GLU A 200 28.11 -21.64 34.99
CA GLU A 200 28.70 -20.80 33.90
C GLU A 200 27.79 -19.70 33.37
N TYR A 201 26.45 -19.79 33.54
CA TYR A 201 25.48 -18.80 33.06
C TYR A 201 24.87 -17.96 34.19
N LYS A 202 25.21 -18.21 35.46
CA LYS A 202 24.59 -17.50 36.60
C LYS A 202 24.87 -16.02 36.60
N ASP A 203 26.10 -15.61 36.38
CA ASP A 203 26.48 -14.20 36.40
C ASP A 203 25.77 -13.43 35.30
N GLU A 204 25.67 -14.01 34.10
CA GLU A 204 24.92 -13.42 32.97
C GLU A 204 23.42 -13.33 33.26
N ALA A 205 22.83 -14.40 33.81
CA ALA A 205 21.42 -14.42 34.19
C ALA A 205 21.07 -13.36 35.23
N GLU A 206 21.94 -13.20 36.24
CA GLU A 206 21.77 -12.18 37.30
C GLU A 206 21.88 -10.76 36.75
N LEU A 207 22.84 -10.48 35.86
CA LEU A 207 23.00 -9.19 35.20
C LEU A 207 21.77 -8.85 34.36
N LEU A 208 21.31 -9.80 33.54
CA LEU A 208 20.12 -9.61 32.71
C LEU A 208 18.84 -9.47 33.57
N ARG A 209 18.76 -10.18 34.69
CA ARG A 209 17.67 -10.06 35.68
C ARG A 209 17.60 -8.63 36.23
N GLN A 210 18.76 -8.07 36.62
CA GLN A 210 18.85 -6.72 37.12
C GLN A 210 18.37 -5.72 36.07
N THR A 211 18.78 -5.88 34.79
CA THR A 211 18.32 -5.07 33.66
C THR A 211 16.79 -5.16 33.48
N LEU A 212 16.19 -6.35 33.61
CA LEU A 212 14.73 -6.50 33.54
C LEU A 212 14.01 -5.75 34.67
N ILE A 213 14.55 -5.80 35.89
CA ILE A 213 13.97 -5.09 37.05
C ILE A 213 14.03 -3.59 36.84
N GLU A 214 15.18 -3.05 36.43
CA GLU A 214 15.39 -1.64 36.17
C GLU A 214 14.45 -1.14 35.06
N THR A 215 14.39 -1.87 33.96
CA THR A 215 13.47 -1.57 32.83
C THR A 215 12.01 -1.59 33.28
N ALA A 216 11.59 -2.59 34.06
CA ALA A 216 10.21 -2.66 34.55
C ALA A 216 9.85 -1.51 35.49
N ALA A 217 10.80 -1.09 36.34
CA ALA A 217 10.61 0.02 37.26
C ALA A 217 10.50 1.37 36.54
N GLU A 218 11.17 1.55 35.40
CA GLU A 218 11.16 2.82 34.62
C GLU A 218 9.76 3.24 34.15
N TYR A 219 8.86 2.27 33.93
CA TYR A 219 7.53 2.53 33.34
C TYR A 219 6.36 2.52 34.34
N ASP A 220 6.64 2.43 35.65
CA ASP A 220 5.61 2.49 36.70
C ASP A 220 6.20 3.13 37.97
N ASP A 221 5.74 4.33 38.32
CA ASP A 221 6.24 5.11 39.46
C ASP A 221 6.18 4.31 40.78
N THR A 222 5.14 3.50 40.96
CA THR A 222 5.00 2.69 42.18
C THR A 222 6.02 1.55 42.25
N LEU A 223 6.38 1.00 41.09
CA LEU A 223 7.44 -0.03 40.98
C LEU A 223 8.82 0.61 41.13
N MET A 224 9.00 1.82 40.66
CA MET A 224 10.23 2.60 40.84
C MET A 224 10.50 2.86 42.33
N GLU A 225 9.50 3.37 43.07
CA GLU A 225 9.60 3.57 44.52
C GLU A 225 9.95 2.28 45.24
N LYS A 226 9.24 1.20 44.94
CA LYS A 226 9.48 -0.11 45.54
C LYS A 226 10.87 -0.65 45.21
N PHE A 227 11.36 -0.48 44.01
CA PHE A 227 12.69 -0.88 43.62
C PHE A 227 13.78 -0.13 44.42
N PHE A 228 13.61 1.18 44.63
CA PHE A 228 14.54 1.95 45.47
C PHE A 228 14.51 1.51 46.95
N GLU A 229 13.36 1.10 47.46
CA GLU A 229 13.24 0.68 48.86
C GLU A 229 13.75 -0.77 49.11
N ALA A 230 13.37 -1.70 48.24
CA ALA A 230 13.58 -3.13 48.42
C ALA A 230 14.75 -3.71 47.58
N GLY A 231 15.27 -2.96 46.61
CA GLY A 231 16.33 -3.40 45.70
C GLY A 231 15.93 -4.50 44.71
N SER A 232 14.65 -4.91 44.71
CA SER A 232 14.15 -5.96 43.81
C SER A 232 12.65 -5.85 43.59
N LEU A 233 12.16 -6.53 42.51
CA LEU A 233 10.74 -6.68 42.19
C LEU A 233 10.36 -8.15 42.02
N THR A 234 9.13 -8.49 42.34
CA THR A 234 8.57 -9.82 42.10
C THR A 234 8.35 -10.07 40.60
N GLU A 235 8.19 -11.35 40.20
CA GLU A 235 7.93 -11.70 38.79
C GLU A 235 6.69 -11.00 38.22
N ASP A 236 5.61 -10.90 38.98
CA ASP A 236 4.37 -10.26 38.54
C ASP A 236 4.51 -8.73 38.42
N GLU A 237 5.29 -8.09 39.28
CA GLU A 237 5.61 -6.68 39.20
C GLU A 237 6.50 -6.36 38.00
N ILE A 238 7.51 -7.20 37.72
CA ILE A 238 8.33 -7.06 36.51
C ILE A 238 7.44 -7.18 35.27
N ARG A 239 6.53 -8.17 35.22
CA ARG A 239 5.60 -8.31 34.09
C ARG A 239 4.71 -7.08 33.94
N LYS A 240 4.20 -6.51 35.02
CA LYS A 240 3.37 -5.29 35.00
C LYS A 240 4.15 -4.14 34.38
N GLY A 241 5.35 -3.85 34.86
CA GLY A 241 6.18 -2.77 34.36
C GLY A 241 6.60 -2.97 32.89
N LEU A 242 7.05 -4.20 32.55
CA LEU A 242 7.35 -4.53 31.15
C LEU A 242 6.12 -4.36 30.25
N GLY A 243 4.93 -4.74 30.71
CA GLY A 243 3.68 -4.58 29.97
C GLY A 243 3.38 -3.12 29.64
N GLU A 244 3.64 -2.18 30.55
CA GLU A 244 3.51 -0.73 30.27
C GLU A 244 4.57 -0.26 29.26
N GLY A 245 5.83 -0.67 29.42
CA GLY A 245 6.90 -0.35 28.48
C GLY A 245 6.66 -0.90 27.07
N ILE A 246 6.12 -2.13 26.97
CA ILE A 246 5.74 -2.76 25.70
C ILE A 246 4.61 -1.97 25.04
N ARG A 247 3.55 -1.64 25.77
CA ARG A 247 2.41 -0.81 25.26
C ARG A 247 2.85 0.58 24.81
N ALA A 248 3.82 1.15 25.48
CA ALA A 248 4.42 2.43 25.10
C ALA A 248 5.35 2.34 23.87
N GLY A 249 5.62 1.15 23.34
CA GLY A 249 6.55 0.92 22.22
C GLY A 249 8.02 1.22 22.58
N LYS A 250 8.36 1.20 23.86
CA LYS A 250 9.70 1.52 24.38
C LYS A 250 10.51 0.27 24.76
N VAL A 251 9.84 -0.86 24.99
CA VAL A 251 10.45 -2.13 25.39
C VAL A 251 10.10 -3.18 24.34
N LEU A 252 11.12 -3.92 23.88
CA LEU A 252 11.01 -5.06 22.98
C LEU A 252 11.54 -6.31 23.71
N PRO A 253 10.68 -7.09 24.40
CA PRO A 253 11.13 -8.29 25.09
C PRO A 253 11.58 -9.37 24.10
N VAL A 254 12.72 -9.97 24.33
CA VAL A 254 13.39 -10.92 23.44
C VAL A 254 13.27 -12.35 23.97
N PHE A 255 12.75 -13.24 23.12
CA PHE A 255 12.54 -14.66 23.37
C PHE A 255 13.37 -15.54 22.46
N CYS A 256 13.76 -16.73 22.95
CA CYS A 256 14.54 -17.72 22.23
C CYS A 256 13.66 -18.87 21.76
N LEU A 257 13.72 -19.19 20.45
CA LEU A 257 12.86 -20.22 19.85
C LEU A 257 13.62 -21.16 18.90
N SER A 258 13.13 -22.41 18.85
CA SER A 258 13.12 -23.22 17.65
C SER A 258 11.68 -23.66 17.39
N ALA A 259 10.97 -22.93 16.53
CA ALA A 259 9.60 -23.27 16.16
C ALA A 259 9.51 -24.67 15.52
N LYS A 260 10.55 -25.08 14.77
CA LYS A 260 10.66 -26.42 14.18
C LYS A 260 10.71 -27.54 15.23
N LYS A 261 11.46 -27.35 16.32
CA LYS A 261 11.58 -28.32 17.42
C LYS A 261 10.59 -28.05 18.56
N ASP A 262 9.73 -27.06 18.45
CA ASP A 262 8.79 -26.62 19.49
C ASP A 262 9.46 -26.20 20.80
N ILE A 263 10.67 -25.66 20.69
CA ILE A 263 11.41 -25.11 21.81
C ILE A 263 11.00 -23.66 22.02
N GLY A 264 10.54 -23.32 23.23
CA GLY A 264 10.21 -21.96 23.65
C GLY A 264 8.81 -21.48 23.31
N VAL A 265 8.07 -22.13 22.41
CA VAL A 265 6.76 -21.67 21.91
C VAL A 265 5.72 -21.52 23.02
N LYS A 266 5.54 -22.52 23.87
CA LYS A 266 4.65 -22.43 25.06
C LYS A 266 4.99 -21.26 25.96
N ARG A 267 6.26 -20.97 26.12
CA ARG A 267 6.70 -19.87 27.00
C ARG A 267 6.45 -18.51 26.41
N LEU A 268 6.62 -18.37 25.11
CA LEU A 268 6.23 -17.17 24.35
C LEU A 268 4.70 -16.93 24.47
N MET A 269 3.89 -17.96 24.25
CA MET A 269 2.43 -17.87 24.39
C MET A 269 2.02 -17.51 25.82
N GLU A 270 2.60 -18.16 26.85
CA GLU A 270 2.36 -17.84 28.27
C GLU A 270 2.68 -16.37 28.60
N PHE A 271 3.82 -15.86 28.12
CA PHE A 271 4.21 -14.47 28.33
C PHE A 271 3.23 -13.52 27.63
N THR A 272 2.86 -13.82 26.39
CA THR A 272 1.88 -13.02 25.62
C THR A 272 0.54 -12.94 26.36
N ILE A 273 0.03 -14.02 26.93
CA ILE A 273 -1.20 -14.01 27.74
C ILE A 273 -1.10 -13.05 28.92
N ARG A 274 0.02 -13.13 29.65
CA ARG A 274 0.17 -12.46 30.94
C ARG A 274 0.63 -11.00 30.86
N THR A 275 1.26 -10.61 29.73
CA THR A 275 1.95 -9.31 29.63
C THR A 275 1.40 -8.43 28.50
N SER A 276 0.94 -9.05 27.41
CA SER A 276 0.47 -8.30 26.24
C SER A 276 -0.96 -7.80 26.38
N ALA A 277 -1.30 -6.78 25.59
CA ALA A 277 -2.60 -6.17 25.56
C ALA A 277 -3.71 -7.16 25.17
N SER A 278 -4.82 -7.15 25.92
CA SER A 278 -6.10 -7.71 25.46
C SER A 278 -6.92 -6.63 24.75
N PRO A 279 -7.91 -6.99 23.93
CA PRO A 279 -8.75 -6.01 23.25
C PRO A 279 -9.49 -5.03 24.18
N VAL A 280 -9.71 -5.39 25.45
CA VAL A 280 -10.41 -4.56 26.45
C VAL A 280 -9.82 -3.15 26.60
N ILE A 281 -8.51 -3.02 26.46
CA ILE A 281 -7.80 -1.74 26.65
C ILE A 281 -7.63 -0.97 25.34
N THR A 282 -8.04 -1.55 24.21
CA THR A 282 -7.82 -0.97 22.89
C THR A 282 -8.88 0.08 22.58
N LYS A 283 -8.41 1.20 22.04
CA LYS A 283 -9.23 2.26 21.49
C LYS A 283 -9.04 2.31 19.98
N THR A 284 -10.14 2.38 19.24
CA THR A 284 -10.11 2.49 17.79
C THR A 284 -10.78 3.79 17.36
N LEU A 285 -10.16 4.49 16.42
CA LEU A 285 -10.69 5.76 15.89
C LEU A 285 -11.80 5.51 14.87
N THR A 286 -12.83 6.34 14.93
CA THR A 286 -13.84 6.50 13.87
C THR A 286 -13.31 7.45 12.78
N ARG A 287 -14.01 7.51 11.64
CA ARG A 287 -13.71 8.49 10.57
C ARG A 287 -13.82 9.94 11.04
N GLU A 288 -14.62 10.19 12.08
CA GLU A 288 -14.81 11.51 12.71
C GLU A 288 -13.76 11.82 13.78
N GLY A 289 -12.85 10.87 14.06
CA GLY A 289 -11.78 11.01 15.06
C GLY A 289 -12.19 10.69 16.49
N GLU A 290 -13.36 10.11 16.70
CA GLU A 290 -13.82 9.67 18.03
C GLU A 290 -13.17 8.33 18.42
N GLU A 291 -12.82 8.18 19.71
CA GLU A 291 -12.29 6.94 20.25
C GLU A 291 -13.42 5.99 20.69
N VAL A 292 -13.45 4.81 20.12
CA VAL A 292 -14.36 3.72 20.54
C VAL A 292 -13.54 2.65 21.27
N VAL A 293 -13.98 2.32 22.49
CA VAL A 293 -13.36 1.28 23.32
C VAL A 293 -14.02 -0.07 23.02
N CYS A 294 -13.20 -1.11 22.94
CA CYS A 294 -13.66 -2.48 22.74
C CYS A 294 -14.36 -3.02 24.02
N LYS A 295 -15.68 -2.91 24.08
CA LYS A 295 -16.51 -3.31 25.23
C LYS A 295 -17.56 -4.33 24.81
N GLN A 296 -17.78 -5.33 25.66
CA GLN A 296 -18.75 -6.39 25.45
C GLN A 296 -20.22 -5.92 25.62
N ASP A 297 -20.47 -4.98 26.51
CA ASP A 297 -21.79 -4.44 26.84
C ASP A 297 -22.21 -3.23 25.99
N ALA A 298 -21.49 -2.94 24.91
CA ALA A 298 -21.81 -1.89 23.95
C ALA A 298 -22.63 -2.42 22.76
N PRO A 299 -23.22 -1.55 21.92
CA PRO A 299 -23.82 -1.97 20.65
C PRO A 299 -22.84 -2.73 19.78
N THR A 300 -23.33 -3.78 19.09
CA THR A 300 -22.46 -4.60 18.23
C THR A 300 -22.00 -3.86 17.01
N THR A 301 -20.68 -3.84 16.81
CA THR A 301 -20.03 -3.30 15.61
C THR A 301 -18.96 -4.24 15.12
N LEU A 302 -18.87 -4.39 13.80
CA LEU A 302 -17.88 -5.21 13.11
C LEU A 302 -17.04 -4.34 12.17
N PHE A 303 -15.77 -4.63 12.06
CA PHE A 303 -14.92 -4.05 11.01
C PHE A 303 -14.39 -5.15 10.09
N ILE A 304 -14.68 -5.04 8.79
CA ILE A 304 -14.22 -5.98 7.77
C ILE A 304 -12.84 -5.55 7.31
N TYR A 305 -11.81 -6.34 7.66
CA TYR A 305 -10.41 -6.02 7.38
C TYR A 305 -9.84 -6.78 6.18
N LYS A 306 -10.52 -7.84 5.72
CA LYS A 306 -10.10 -8.65 4.57
C LYS A 306 -11.33 -9.30 3.93
N THR A 307 -11.30 -9.40 2.61
CA THR A 307 -12.25 -10.20 1.82
C THR A 307 -11.52 -11.20 0.96
N ASP A 308 -12.15 -12.35 0.72
CA ASP A 308 -11.63 -13.40 -0.14
C ASP A 308 -12.77 -14.08 -0.93
N VAL A 309 -12.43 -14.87 -1.92
CA VAL A 309 -13.40 -15.69 -2.67
C VAL A 309 -12.97 -17.14 -2.65
N GLU A 310 -13.76 -17.97 -1.99
CA GLU A 310 -13.49 -19.40 -1.90
C GLU A 310 -14.39 -20.21 -2.83
N PRO A 311 -13.89 -21.28 -3.49
CA PRO A 311 -14.62 -22.02 -4.52
C PRO A 311 -15.99 -22.55 -4.09
N HIS A 312 -16.14 -22.93 -2.82
CA HIS A 312 -17.37 -23.56 -2.32
C HIS A 312 -18.25 -22.64 -1.47
N LEU A 313 -17.71 -21.55 -0.96
CA LEU A 313 -18.39 -20.60 -0.07
C LEU A 313 -18.76 -19.29 -0.76
N GLY A 314 -18.10 -18.96 -1.86
CA GLY A 314 -18.22 -17.67 -2.53
C GLY A 314 -17.44 -16.58 -1.78
N GLU A 315 -17.99 -15.39 -1.71
CA GLU A 315 -17.35 -14.27 -0.99
C GLU A 315 -17.34 -14.54 0.52
N VAL A 316 -16.15 -14.41 1.12
CA VAL A 316 -15.87 -14.55 2.54
C VAL A 316 -15.38 -13.21 3.07
N SER A 317 -16.04 -12.68 4.08
CA SER A 317 -15.66 -11.43 4.74
C SER A 317 -15.07 -11.75 6.12
N TYR A 318 -13.79 -11.41 6.30
CA TYR A 318 -13.09 -11.54 7.58
C TYR A 318 -13.25 -10.27 8.37
N PHE A 319 -13.66 -10.39 9.62
CA PHE A 319 -13.98 -9.27 10.47
C PHE A 319 -13.39 -9.41 11.87
N LYS A 320 -13.30 -8.28 12.57
CA LYS A 320 -13.15 -8.21 14.01
C LYS A 320 -14.43 -7.65 14.61
N VAL A 321 -14.91 -8.24 15.70
CA VAL A 321 -15.95 -7.65 16.53
C VAL A 321 -15.33 -6.50 17.33
N MET A 322 -15.67 -5.27 16.96
CA MET A 322 -15.06 -4.08 17.56
C MET A 322 -15.71 -3.70 18.88
N SER A 323 -17.00 -3.99 19.04
CA SER A 323 -17.76 -3.82 20.27
C SER A 323 -18.97 -4.75 20.29
N GLY A 324 -19.52 -5.00 21.46
CA GLY A 324 -20.74 -5.80 21.64
C GLY A 324 -20.50 -7.31 21.56
N GLU A 325 -21.57 -8.01 21.27
CA GLU A 325 -21.62 -9.45 21.04
C GLU A 325 -22.27 -9.71 19.70
N LEU A 326 -21.66 -10.55 18.88
CA LEU A 326 -22.18 -10.95 17.58
C LEU A 326 -22.81 -12.34 17.66
N ASP A 327 -24.11 -12.43 17.40
CA ASP A 327 -24.85 -13.68 17.31
C ASP A 327 -25.13 -14.11 15.88
N GLU A 328 -25.17 -15.43 15.64
CA GLU A 328 -25.64 -15.98 14.38
C GLU A 328 -27.09 -15.52 14.10
N GLY A 329 -27.34 -15.03 12.90
CA GLY A 329 -28.63 -14.52 12.47
C GLY A 329 -28.90 -13.06 12.82
N MET A 330 -27.96 -12.36 13.45
CA MET A 330 -28.09 -10.93 13.76
C MET A 330 -28.21 -10.08 12.49
N ASP A 331 -29.12 -9.11 12.52
CA ASP A 331 -29.26 -8.10 11.48
C ASP A 331 -28.43 -6.85 11.85
N LEU A 332 -27.51 -6.47 10.99
CA LEU A 332 -26.68 -5.29 11.09
C LEU A 332 -26.95 -4.37 9.88
N GLU A 333 -26.36 -3.20 9.88
CA GLU A 333 -26.36 -2.30 8.72
C GLU A 333 -24.94 -1.83 8.38
N ASP A 334 -24.67 -1.64 7.10
CA ASP A 334 -23.50 -0.91 6.66
C ASP A 334 -23.63 0.54 7.13
N ALA A 335 -22.82 0.92 8.09
CA ALA A 335 -22.92 2.20 8.78
C ALA A 335 -22.72 3.42 7.86
N ALA A 336 -22.05 3.25 6.71
CA ALA A 336 -21.84 4.32 5.73
C ALA A 336 -23.00 4.47 4.75
N THR A 337 -23.66 3.37 4.35
CA THR A 337 -24.71 3.36 3.31
C THR A 337 -26.11 3.13 3.85
N GLY A 338 -26.26 2.63 5.08
CA GLY A 338 -27.54 2.23 5.70
C GLY A 338 -28.12 0.92 5.14
N ASN A 339 -27.38 0.19 4.31
CA ASN A 339 -27.83 -1.08 3.75
C ASN A 339 -27.85 -2.16 4.83
N ARG A 340 -28.97 -2.90 4.92
CA ARG A 340 -29.09 -3.99 5.89
C ARG A 340 -28.37 -5.23 5.44
N GLU A 341 -27.65 -5.83 6.38
CA GLU A 341 -26.90 -7.07 6.23
C GLU A 341 -27.30 -8.06 7.33
N ARG A 342 -27.52 -9.32 6.94
CA ARG A 342 -27.78 -10.40 7.89
C ARG A 342 -26.58 -11.31 8.02
N ILE A 343 -26.08 -11.45 9.25
CA ILE A 343 -24.98 -12.37 9.56
C ILE A 343 -25.54 -13.78 9.70
N SER A 344 -25.64 -14.49 8.58
CA SER A 344 -26.30 -15.80 8.53
C SER A 344 -25.53 -16.91 9.23
N THR A 345 -24.19 -16.83 9.26
CA THR A 345 -23.30 -17.83 9.86
C THR A 345 -22.00 -17.17 10.28
N ILE A 346 -21.47 -17.58 11.41
CA ILE A 346 -20.20 -17.10 11.96
C ILE A 346 -19.22 -18.26 12.02
N TYR A 347 -17.96 -18.02 11.65
CA TYR A 347 -16.90 -19.02 11.68
C TYR A 347 -15.67 -18.52 12.41
N ALA A 348 -15.11 -19.37 13.28
CA ALA A 348 -13.72 -19.30 13.67
C ALA A 348 -12.86 -19.90 12.55
N VAL A 349 -11.67 -19.31 12.30
CA VAL A 349 -10.89 -19.59 11.10
C VAL A 349 -9.50 -20.12 11.48
N ALA A 350 -9.12 -21.24 10.88
CA ALA A 350 -7.75 -21.75 10.89
C ALA A 350 -7.35 -22.08 9.43
N GLY A 351 -6.88 -21.05 8.70
CA GLY A 351 -6.57 -21.17 7.28
C GLY A 351 -7.81 -21.57 6.46
N SER A 352 -7.73 -22.68 5.73
CA SER A 352 -8.87 -23.20 4.97
C SER A 352 -9.97 -23.83 5.84
N LYS A 353 -9.65 -24.21 7.09
CA LYS A 353 -10.62 -24.80 8.01
C LYS A 353 -11.47 -23.70 8.67
N LYS A 354 -12.79 -23.91 8.66
CA LYS A 354 -13.75 -23.01 9.28
C LYS A 354 -14.63 -23.81 10.24
N GLU A 355 -14.61 -23.41 11.51
CA GLU A 355 -15.46 -24.01 12.55
C GLU A 355 -16.63 -23.06 12.80
N LYS A 356 -17.86 -23.57 12.61
CA LYS A 356 -19.07 -22.80 12.89
C LYS A 356 -19.21 -22.56 14.39
N VAL A 357 -19.49 -21.29 14.75
CA VAL A 357 -19.73 -20.87 16.12
C VAL A 357 -21.08 -20.13 16.21
N SER A 358 -21.68 -20.11 17.38
CA SER A 358 -22.97 -19.43 17.63
C SER A 358 -22.82 -17.93 17.83
N ASP A 359 -21.73 -17.54 18.46
CA ASP A 359 -21.47 -16.18 18.90
C ASP A 359 -19.99 -15.83 18.91
N MET A 360 -19.68 -14.54 18.88
CA MET A 360 -18.34 -13.97 19.09
C MET A 360 -18.42 -12.69 19.90
N MET A 361 -17.55 -12.55 20.89
CA MET A 361 -17.47 -11.38 21.76
C MET A 361 -16.62 -10.26 21.16
N ALA A 362 -16.80 -9.04 21.67
CA ALA A 362 -15.93 -7.91 21.35
C ALA A 362 -14.45 -8.29 21.46
N GLY A 363 -13.67 -7.91 20.46
CA GLY A 363 -12.25 -8.25 20.33
C GLY A 363 -11.98 -9.51 19.54
N ASP A 364 -12.96 -10.37 19.28
CA ASP A 364 -12.75 -11.61 18.55
C ASP A 364 -12.67 -11.42 17.04
N ILE A 365 -11.94 -12.30 16.37
CA ILE A 365 -11.75 -12.32 14.92
C ILE A 365 -12.39 -13.56 14.33
N GLY A 366 -13.18 -13.37 13.27
CA GLY A 366 -13.83 -14.45 12.56
C GLY A 366 -14.10 -14.12 11.11
N CYS A 367 -14.94 -14.95 10.48
CA CYS A 367 -15.44 -14.64 9.15
C CYS A 367 -16.92 -15.01 8.99
N THR A 368 -17.55 -14.38 8.03
CA THR A 368 -18.89 -14.71 7.56
C THR A 368 -18.93 -14.77 6.04
N VAL A 369 -20.05 -15.23 5.49
CA VAL A 369 -20.20 -15.44 4.05
C VAL A 369 -21.47 -14.75 3.54
N LYS A 370 -21.51 -14.49 2.22
CA LYS A 370 -22.70 -14.01 1.50
C LYS A 370 -23.19 -12.63 1.93
N LEU A 371 -22.32 -11.76 2.43
CA LEU A 371 -22.65 -10.36 2.60
C LEU A 371 -22.74 -9.65 1.24
N ARG A 372 -23.65 -8.69 1.11
CA ARG A 372 -23.81 -7.88 -0.11
C ARG A 372 -22.80 -6.72 -0.15
N SER A 373 -22.55 -6.11 1.01
CA SER A 373 -21.61 -5.00 1.22
C SER A 373 -20.34 -5.43 1.96
N GLY A 374 -20.05 -6.71 2.05
CA GLY A 374 -18.97 -7.28 2.88
C GLY A 374 -17.56 -7.05 2.36
N LYS A 375 -17.21 -5.81 1.97
CA LYS A 375 -15.88 -5.45 1.44
C LYS A 375 -14.93 -4.95 2.53
N THR A 376 -13.64 -5.04 2.25
CA THR A 376 -12.59 -4.45 3.12
C THR A 376 -12.87 -2.96 3.37
N ASN A 377 -12.66 -2.49 4.61
CA ASN A 377 -12.96 -1.15 5.13
C ASN A 377 -14.45 -0.87 5.41
N VAL A 378 -15.32 -1.86 5.31
CA VAL A 378 -16.72 -1.68 5.69
C VAL A 378 -16.91 -1.88 7.20
N THR A 379 -17.65 -0.97 7.83
CA THR A 379 -18.15 -1.11 9.19
C THR A 379 -19.60 -1.57 9.15
N LEU A 380 -19.90 -2.71 9.76
CA LEU A 380 -21.26 -3.16 10.02
C LEU A 380 -21.62 -2.89 11.48
N SER A 381 -22.75 -2.31 11.75
CA SER A 381 -23.18 -1.94 13.11
C SER A 381 -24.64 -2.26 13.36
N GLN A 382 -25.04 -2.35 14.63
CA GLN A 382 -26.44 -2.36 14.98
C GLN A 382 -27.13 -1.10 14.44
N PRO A 383 -28.38 -1.23 13.91
CA PRO A 383 -29.12 -0.10 13.37
C PRO A 383 -29.19 1.09 14.34
N GLY A 384 -28.88 2.29 13.83
CA GLY A 384 -28.93 3.53 14.61
C GLY A 384 -27.68 3.82 15.46
N THR A 385 -26.63 3.02 15.38
CA THR A 385 -25.37 3.25 16.10
C THR A 385 -24.55 4.39 15.49
N GLY A 386 -24.52 4.49 14.15
CA GLY A 386 -23.85 5.57 13.41
C GLY A 386 -22.30 5.53 13.42
N ILE A 387 -21.69 4.53 14.04
CA ILE A 387 -20.24 4.40 14.14
C ILE A 387 -19.66 3.88 12.81
N VAL A 388 -18.70 4.61 12.24
CA VAL A 388 -17.91 4.18 11.09
C VAL A 388 -16.43 4.26 11.46
N TYR A 389 -15.72 3.13 11.49
CA TYR A 389 -14.30 3.10 11.83
C TYR A 389 -13.44 3.67 10.71
N GLU A 390 -12.29 4.24 11.09
CA GLU A 390 -11.28 4.72 10.15
C GLU A 390 -10.79 3.59 9.24
N ASP A 391 -10.67 3.91 7.95
CA ASP A 391 -10.22 2.96 6.93
C ASP A 391 -8.76 2.52 7.14
N ILE A 392 -8.46 1.31 6.70
CA ILE A 392 -7.08 0.86 6.54
C ILE A 392 -6.43 1.70 5.44
N LYS A 393 -5.35 2.38 5.77
CA LYS A 393 -4.56 3.17 4.81
C LYS A 393 -3.52 2.26 4.15
N PHE A 394 -3.89 1.66 3.04
CA PHE A 394 -2.96 0.84 2.28
C PHE A 394 -1.83 1.68 1.68
N PRO A 395 -0.60 1.13 1.58
CA PRO A 395 0.51 1.85 0.97
C PRO A 395 0.26 2.10 -0.52
N ALA A 396 0.72 3.24 -1.00
CA ALA A 396 0.65 3.58 -2.42
C ALA A 396 1.43 2.56 -3.28
N PRO A 397 0.97 2.25 -4.50
CA PRO A 397 1.64 1.29 -5.35
C PRO A 397 3.02 1.81 -5.80
N LYS A 398 4.00 0.90 -5.82
CA LYS A 398 5.40 1.17 -6.21
C LYS A 398 5.75 0.66 -7.61
N TYR A 399 4.91 -0.18 -8.20
CA TYR A 399 5.13 -0.77 -9.51
C TYR A 399 3.89 -0.61 -10.39
N ARG A 400 4.09 -0.18 -11.64
CA ARG A 400 3.03 0.05 -12.62
C ARG A 400 3.36 -0.65 -13.94
N THR A 401 2.37 -1.29 -14.54
CA THR A 401 2.47 -1.92 -15.86
C THR A 401 1.16 -1.76 -16.62
N ALA A 402 1.20 -1.80 -17.94
CA ALA A 402 0.01 -1.91 -18.74
C ALA A 402 -0.33 -3.39 -18.98
N ILE A 403 -1.61 -3.70 -19.05
CA ILE A 403 -2.13 -5.06 -19.20
C ILE A 403 -3.17 -5.12 -20.31
N LYS A 404 -3.15 -6.19 -21.07
CA LYS A 404 -4.21 -6.54 -22.02
C LYS A 404 -4.41 -8.05 -22.07
N ALA A 405 -5.58 -8.51 -22.48
CA ALA A 405 -5.81 -9.90 -22.80
C ALA A 405 -5.05 -10.27 -24.11
N LYS A 406 -4.48 -11.49 -24.17
CA LYS A 406 -3.86 -11.97 -25.42
C LYS A 406 -4.89 -12.18 -26.53
N VAL A 407 -6.16 -12.45 -26.15
CA VAL A 407 -7.28 -12.64 -27.06
C VAL A 407 -8.31 -11.56 -26.79
N GLN A 408 -8.66 -10.78 -27.79
CA GLN A 408 -9.59 -9.63 -27.65
C GLN A 408 -10.97 -10.05 -27.07
N ALA A 409 -11.45 -11.25 -27.34
CA ALA A 409 -12.69 -11.76 -26.79
C ALA A 409 -12.67 -11.94 -25.26
N ASP A 410 -11.49 -11.98 -24.65
CA ASP A 410 -11.31 -12.16 -23.20
C ASP A 410 -11.20 -10.84 -22.43
N GLU A 411 -11.24 -9.67 -23.11
CA GLU A 411 -11.11 -8.35 -22.45
C GLU A 411 -12.18 -8.10 -21.37
N ALA A 412 -13.43 -8.51 -21.63
CA ALA A 412 -14.50 -8.38 -20.64
C ALA A 412 -14.25 -9.28 -19.43
N LYS A 413 -13.79 -10.50 -19.63
CA LYS A 413 -13.42 -11.43 -18.55
C LYS A 413 -12.21 -10.91 -17.76
N LEU A 414 -11.25 -10.26 -18.44
CA LEU A 414 -10.10 -9.63 -17.80
C LEU A 414 -10.57 -8.53 -16.84
N GLY A 415 -11.48 -7.67 -17.29
CA GLY A 415 -12.04 -6.61 -16.43
C GLY A 415 -12.71 -7.16 -15.18
N ASP A 416 -13.56 -8.18 -15.33
CA ASP A 416 -14.25 -8.84 -14.20
C ASP A 416 -13.26 -9.53 -13.24
N ALA A 417 -12.24 -10.21 -13.77
CA ALA A 417 -11.23 -10.87 -12.96
C ALA A 417 -10.37 -9.86 -12.17
N LEU A 418 -9.95 -8.78 -12.82
CA LEU A 418 -9.18 -7.71 -12.19
C LEU A 418 -9.99 -7.04 -11.07
N ASN A 419 -11.28 -6.76 -11.28
CA ASN A 419 -12.16 -6.21 -10.25
C ASN A 419 -12.26 -7.12 -9.02
N LYS A 420 -12.35 -8.44 -9.22
CA LYS A 420 -12.37 -9.42 -8.13
C LYS A 420 -11.04 -9.46 -7.38
N ILE A 421 -9.91 -9.46 -8.10
CA ILE A 421 -8.57 -9.46 -7.48
C ILE A 421 -8.37 -8.17 -6.68
N SER A 422 -8.74 -7.01 -7.23
CA SER A 422 -8.61 -5.72 -6.53
C SER A 422 -9.54 -5.62 -5.30
N ALA A 423 -10.70 -6.29 -5.33
CA ALA A 423 -11.57 -6.36 -4.15
C ALA A 423 -10.99 -7.23 -3.03
N GLN A 424 -10.24 -8.30 -3.38
CA GLN A 424 -9.56 -9.18 -2.42
C GLN A 424 -8.26 -8.57 -1.90
N ASP A 425 -7.54 -7.86 -2.76
CA ASP A 425 -6.30 -7.17 -2.44
C ASP A 425 -6.38 -5.68 -2.82
N PRO A 426 -6.72 -4.80 -1.87
CA PRO A 426 -6.83 -3.37 -2.12
C PRO A 426 -5.53 -2.66 -2.53
N THR A 427 -4.37 -3.35 -2.43
CA THR A 427 -3.08 -2.84 -2.92
C THR A 427 -2.87 -3.08 -4.41
N VAL A 428 -3.76 -3.86 -5.05
CA VAL A 428 -3.86 -4.02 -6.50
C VAL A 428 -4.81 -2.96 -7.05
N ILE A 429 -4.26 -1.96 -7.71
CA ILE A 429 -5.02 -0.85 -8.30
C ILE A 429 -5.14 -1.05 -9.82
N VAL A 430 -6.36 -0.98 -10.31
CA VAL A 430 -6.67 -1.14 -11.74
C VAL A 430 -7.34 0.12 -12.24
N GLU A 431 -6.76 0.76 -13.25
CA GLU A 431 -7.24 2.00 -13.83
C GLU A 431 -7.30 1.90 -15.36
N TYR A 432 -8.41 2.28 -15.97
CA TYR A 432 -8.47 2.44 -17.41
C TYR A 432 -8.17 3.89 -17.80
N SER A 433 -7.04 4.11 -18.46
CA SER A 433 -6.70 5.41 -19.04
C SER A 433 -7.40 5.60 -20.38
N LYS A 434 -8.43 6.44 -20.43
CA LYS A 434 -9.16 6.81 -21.66
C LYS A 434 -8.23 7.50 -22.66
N GLU A 435 -7.33 8.34 -22.17
CA GLU A 435 -6.34 9.06 -22.96
C GLU A 435 -5.39 8.11 -23.69
N LEU A 436 -4.78 7.19 -22.94
CA LEU A 436 -3.79 6.28 -23.48
C LEU A 436 -4.40 5.00 -24.07
N LYS A 437 -5.71 4.80 -23.90
CA LYS A 437 -6.45 3.60 -24.28
C LYS A 437 -5.80 2.33 -23.77
N GLN A 438 -5.39 2.35 -22.47
CA GLN A 438 -4.71 1.26 -21.81
C GLN A 438 -5.31 1.00 -20.43
N THR A 439 -5.37 -0.28 -20.05
CA THR A 439 -5.59 -0.68 -18.65
C THR A 439 -4.25 -0.71 -17.93
N ILE A 440 -4.14 0.06 -16.87
CA ILE A 440 -2.95 0.14 -16.03
C ILE A 440 -3.20 -0.70 -14.78
N LEU A 441 -2.28 -1.62 -14.51
CA LEU A 441 -2.24 -2.44 -13.32
C LEU A 441 -1.09 -1.94 -12.43
N SER A 442 -1.39 -1.60 -11.18
CA SER A 442 -0.43 -1.10 -10.21
C SER A 442 -0.44 -1.98 -8.96
N GLY A 443 0.72 -2.18 -8.34
CA GLY A 443 0.90 -2.98 -7.14
C GLY A 443 2.16 -2.59 -6.38
N GLN A 444 2.50 -3.35 -5.32
CA GLN A 444 3.61 -3.02 -4.43
C GLN A 444 4.98 -3.35 -5.01
N GLY A 445 5.07 -4.29 -5.94
CA GLY A 445 6.32 -4.67 -6.59
C GLY A 445 6.08 -5.62 -7.77
N GLU A 446 7.18 -6.00 -8.44
CA GLU A 446 7.12 -6.88 -9.62
C GLU A 446 6.59 -8.28 -9.25
N GLN A 447 6.98 -8.81 -8.08
CA GLN A 447 6.50 -10.12 -7.64
C GLN A 447 5.00 -10.10 -7.34
N HIS A 448 4.49 -9.00 -6.79
CA HIS A 448 3.07 -8.81 -6.58
C HIS A 448 2.28 -8.88 -7.91
N ILE A 449 2.74 -8.17 -8.94
CA ILE A 449 2.12 -8.22 -10.27
C ILE A 449 2.24 -9.61 -10.91
N ASN A 450 3.34 -10.33 -10.68
CA ASN A 450 3.48 -11.72 -11.16
C ASN A 450 2.49 -12.66 -10.48
N VAL A 451 2.15 -12.44 -9.20
CA VAL A 451 1.07 -13.17 -8.52
C VAL A 451 -0.28 -12.85 -9.15
N VAL A 452 -0.60 -11.59 -9.42
CA VAL A 452 -1.83 -11.18 -10.11
C VAL A 452 -1.90 -11.86 -11.50
N LYS A 453 -0.80 -11.85 -12.26
CA LYS A 453 -0.72 -12.55 -13.55
C LYS A 453 -1.00 -14.04 -13.40
N TRP A 454 -0.35 -14.71 -12.46
CA TRP A 454 -0.55 -16.13 -12.20
C TRP A 454 -2.02 -16.45 -11.90
N ARG A 455 -2.67 -15.63 -11.05
CA ARG A 455 -4.08 -15.78 -10.71
C ARG A 455 -4.99 -15.61 -11.93
N LEU A 456 -4.74 -14.59 -12.77
CA LEU A 456 -5.48 -14.38 -14.01
C LEU A 456 -5.40 -15.61 -14.94
N GLU A 457 -4.18 -16.15 -15.11
CA GLU A 457 -3.94 -17.30 -16.02
C GLU A 457 -4.44 -18.64 -15.43
N ASN A 458 -4.27 -18.87 -14.11
CA ASN A 458 -4.55 -20.18 -13.49
C ASN A 458 -5.90 -20.26 -12.79
N GLU A 459 -6.38 -19.20 -12.11
CA GLU A 459 -7.69 -19.18 -11.45
C GLU A 459 -8.79 -18.75 -12.42
N PHE A 460 -8.60 -17.62 -13.12
CA PHE A 460 -9.61 -17.02 -14.01
C PHE A 460 -9.53 -17.51 -15.46
N LYS A 461 -8.47 -18.24 -15.85
CA LYS A 461 -8.24 -18.76 -17.20
C LYS A 461 -8.23 -17.65 -18.27
N VAL A 462 -7.62 -16.51 -17.97
CA VAL A 462 -7.43 -15.37 -18.86
C VAL A 462 -5.93 -15.20 -19.10
N ASN A 463 -5.47 -15.49 -20.31
CA ASN A 463 -4.08 -15.25 -20.69
C ASN A 463 -3.85 -13.78 -20.99
N ILE A 464 -2.82 -13.19 -20.41
CA ILE A 464 -2.52 -11.76 -20.49
C ILE A 464 -1.13 -11.47 -21.03
N GLU A 465 -0.95 -10.24 -21.48
CA GLU A 465 0.34 -9.64 -21.79
C GLU A 465 0.56 -8.40 -20.92
N LEU A 466 1.74 -8.30 -20.32
CA LEU A 466 2.21 -7.14 -19.57
C LEU A 466 3.24 -6.38 -20.40
N PHE A 467 3.12 -5.05 -20.44
CA PHE A 467 4.02 -4.19 -21.20
C PHE A 467 4.20 -2.83 -20.52
N PRO A 468 5.26 -2.07 -20.88
CA PRO A 468 5.48 -0.75 -20.31
C PRO A 468 4.28 0.17 -20.57
N PRO A 469 3.77 0.86 -19.54
CA PRO A 469 2.66 1.82 -19.74
C PRO A 469 3.15 3.01 -20.57
N LYS A 470 2.29 3.49 -21.47
CA LYS A 470 2.56 4.74 -22.20
C LYS A 470 2.65 5.90 -21.21
N ILE A 471 3.49 6.87 -21.53
CA ILE A 471 3.63 8.08 -20.73
C ILE A 471 2.56 9.08 -21.16
N PRO A 472 1.80 9.69 -20.25
CA PRO A 472 0.80 10.71 -20.59
C PRO A 472 1.49 12.05 -20.85
N TYR A 473 2.15 12.18 -22.00
CA TYR A 473 2.75 13.44 -22.42
C TYR A 473 1.69 14.53 -22.57
N ARG A 474 2.11 15.80 -22.56
CA ARG A 474 1.31 16.96 -22.86
C ARG A 474 2.00 17.77 -23.94
N GLU A 475 1.22 18.62 -24.61
CA GLU A 475 1.73 19.55 -25.61
C GLU A 475 1.44 20.98 -25.15
N THR A 476 2.36 21.89 -25.41
CA THR A 476 2.19 23.32 -25.17
C THR A 476 2.95 24.13 -26.24
N ILE A 477 2.81 25.43 -26.18
CA ILE A 477 3.49 26.36 -27.08
C ILE A 477 4.38 27.32 -26.30
N THR A 478 5.39 27.88 -26.96
CA THR A 478 6.37 28.79 -26.33
C THR A 478 6.35 30.19 -26.93
N LYS A 479 5.71 30.36 -28.07
CA LYS A 479 5.67 31.63 -28.81
C LYS A 479 4.25 32.00 -29.22
N THR A 480 4.02 33.27 -29.50
CA THR A 480 2.80 33.73 -30.14
C THR A 480 2.83 33.42 -31.64
N ALA A 481 1.75 32.90 -32.15
CA ALA A 481 1.58 32.67 -33.58
C ALA A 481 0.15 32.95 -34.02
N THR A 482 0.00 33.28 -35.30
CA THR A 482 -1.28 33.48 -35.99
C THR A 482 -1.48 32.41 -37.04
N ALA A 483 -2.72 32.08 -37.31
CA ALA A 483 -3.10 31.29 -38.47
C ALA A 483 -4.53 31.63 -38.90
N GLU A 484 -4.81 31.40 -40.18
CA GLU A 484 -6.12 31.49 -40.77
C GLU A 484 -6.45 30.20 -41.52
N TYR A 485 -7.69 29.78 -41.46
CA TYR A 485 -8.14 28.62 -42.22
C TYR A 485 -9.54 28.82 -42.75
N ARG A 486 -9.71 28.53 -44.05
CA ARG A 486 -10.99 28.58 -44.76
C ARG A 486 -11.46 27.14 -45.04
N HIS A 487 -12.53 26.74 -44.40
CA HIS A 487 -13.24 25.52 -44.75
C HIS A 487 -14.28 25.84 -45.84
N LYS A 488 -14.15 25.22 -47.00
CA LYS A 488 -15.11 25.34 -48.10
C LYS A 488 -15.34 23.96 -48.70
N LYS A 489 -16.58 23.49 -48.68
CA LYS A 489 -16.98 22.23 -49.33
C LYS A 489 -18.29 22.47 -50.11
N GLN A 490 -18.29 22.14 -51.37
CA GLN A 490 -19.48 22.15 -52.25
C GLN A 490 -19.69 20.71 -52.75
N SER A 491 -20.75 20.06 -52.29
CA SER A 491 -21.16 18.74 -52.76
C SER A 491 -22.67 18.70 -52.83
N GLY A 492 -23.25 18.92 -54.04
CA GLY A 492 -24.65 18.63 -54.43
C GLY A 492 -25.75 18.93 -53.41
N GLY A 493 -25.76 20.12 -52.79
CA GLY A 493 -26.72 20.52 -51.77
C GLY A 493 -26.29 21.84 -51.07
N ALA A 494 -26.73 22.09 -49.82
CA ALA A 494 -26.25 23.21 -49.03
C ALA A 494 -24.74 23.12 -48.86
N GLY A 495 -23.99 24.15 -49.25
CA GLY A 495 -22.54 24.22 -49.11
C GLY A 495 -22.09 24.32 -47.66
N GLN A 496 -20.81 24.14 -47.42
CA GLN A 496 -20.18 24.40 -46.13
C GLN A 496 -19.14 25.50 -46.29
N PHE A 497 -19.25 26.57 -45.52
CA PHE A 497 -18.31 27.68 -45.55
C PHE A 497 -18.06 28.23 -44.15
N GLY A 498 -16.80 28.37 -43.77
CA GLY A 498 -16.38 29.06 -42.55
C GLY A 498 -14.91 29.45 -42.65
N GLU A 499 -14.57 30.67 -42.30
CA GLU A 499 -13.18 31.14 -42.25
C GLU A 499 -12.92 31.72 -40.87
N VAL A 500 -11.86 31.29 -40.24
CA VAL A 500 -11.46 31.71 -38.90
C VAL A 500 -10.01 32.15 -38.91
N HIS A 501 -9.75 33.35 -38.39
CA HIS A 501 -8.41 33.86 -38.12
C HIS A 501 -8.21 33.91 -36.62
N LEU A 502 -7.16 33.27 -36.14
CA LEU A 502 -6.86 33.23 -34.74
C LEU A 502 -5.39 33.51 -34.43
N LEU A 503 -5.17 34.01 -33.23
CA LEU A 503 -3.87 34.18 -32.63
C LEU A 503 -3.84 33.33 -31.37
N ILE A 504 -2.75 32.58 -31.17
CA ILE A 504 -2.50 31.82 -29.94
C ILE A 504 -1.23 32.30 -29.27
N CYS A 505 -1.22 32.26 -27.95
CA CYS A 505 -0.03 32.53 -27.17
C CYS A 505 -0.02 31.64 -25.88
N PRO A 506 1.18 31.36 -25.29
CA PRO A 506 1.26 30.56 -24.08
C PRO A 506 0.65 31.29 -22.88
N ILE A 507 0.06 30.52 -21.96
CA ILE A 507 -0.23 30.99 -20.60
C ILE A 507 1.04 30.70 -19.78
N VAL A 508 1.69 31.76 -19.30
CA VAL A 508 2.86 31.68 -18.45
C VAL A 508 2.52 32.28 -17.11
N GLU A 509 2.78 31.53 -16.04
CA GLU A 509 2.52 31.98 -14.67
C GLU A 509 3.36 33.22 -14.35
N GLY A 510 2.74 34.21 -13.69
CA GLY A 510 3.39 35.49 -13.37
C GLY A 510 3.52 36.46 -14.53
N VAL A 511 3.14 36.10 -15.76
CA VAL A 511 3.15 37.04 -16.92
C VAL A 511 1.78 37.69 -17.06
N PRO A 512 1.70 39.02 -16.96
CA PRO A 512 0.42 39.72 -17.09
C PRO A 512 -0.25 39.49 -18.44
N PHE A 513 -1.59 39.51 -18.43
CA PHE A 513 -2.39 39.48 -19.65
C PHE A 513 -2.04 40.69 -20.58
N THR A 514 -1.93 40.40 -21.86
CA THR A 514 -1.83 41.45 -22.90
C THR A 514 -2.77 41.15 -24.05
N ASN A 515 -3.32 42.21 -24.63
CA ASN A 515 -4.09 42.19 -25.87
C ASN A 515 -3.39 42.96 -27.03
N LYS A 516 -2.10 43.29 -26.84
CA LYS A 516 -1.27 43.98 -27.84
C LYS A 516 -0.29 42.97 -28.43
N PHE A 517 -0.36 42.80 -29.74
CA PHE A 517 0.44 41.83 -30.47
C PHE A 517 0.97 42.43 -31.78
N LYS A 518 2.02 41.79 -32.32
CA LYS A 518 2.43 42.00 -33.71
C LYS A 518 1.80 40.97 -34.62
N ILE A 519 0.95 41.43 -35.55
CA ILE A 519 0.32 40.61 -36.59
C ILE A 519 0.80 41.15 -37.93
N ASP A 520 1.42 40.32 -38.77
CA ASP A 520 1.99 40.70 -40.09
C ASP A 520 2.91 41.94 -40.02
N GLY A 521 3.73 41.98 -38.93
CA GLY A 521 4.68 43.09 -38.73
C GLY A 521 4.10 44.40 -38.21
N LYS A 522 2.78 44.49 -38.00
CA LYS A 522 2.07 45.66 -37.48
C LYS A 522 1.67 45.47 -36.04
N ASP A 523 1.81 46.51 -35.22
CA ASP A 523 1.31 46.50 -33.84
C ASP A 523 -0.22 46.61 -33.85
N VAL A 524 -0.89 45.60 -33.34
CA VAL A 524 -2.35 45.48 -33.28
C VAL A 524 -2.78 45.33 -31.83
N THR A 525 -3.79 46.12 -31.43
CA THR A 525 -4.48 45.94 -30.15
C THR A 525 -5.81 45.25 -30.41
N LEU A 526 -5.97 44.04 -29.89
CA LEU A 526 -7.20 43.25 -30.02
C LEU A 526 -8.27 43.74 -29.04
N ASN A 527 -9.46 44.03 -29.58
CA ASN A 527 -10.59 44.48 -28.76
C ASN A 527 -11.38 43.29 -28.23
N VAL A 528 -11.18 42.93 -26.97
CA VAL A 528 -11.84 41.80 -26.33
C VAL A 528 -13.29 42.10 -26.03
N LYS A 529 -14.22 41.39 -26.68
CA LYS A 529 -15.67 41.48 -26.48
C LYS A 529 -16.17 40.53 -25.40
N SER A 530 -15.62 39.30 -25.36
CA SER A 530 -15.90 38.31 -24.32
C SER A 530 -14.67 37.47 -24.05
N GLN A 531 -14.58 36.96 -22.83
CA GLN A 531 -13.51 36.08 -22.33
C GLN A 531 -14.14 34.91 -21.62
N GLU A 532 -13.62 33.73 -21.89
CA GLU A 532 -13.95 32.49 -21.19
C GLU A 532 -12.66 31.79 -20.78
N SER A 533 -12.65 31.18 -19.58
CA SER A 533 -11.50 30.45 -19.06
C SER A 533 -11.93 29.03 -18.59
N TYR A 534 -11.20 28.03 -19.05
CA TYR A 534 -11.47 26.62 -18.79
C TYR A 534 -10.29 26.00 -18.08
N ASN A 535 -10.54 25.41 -16.91
CA ASN A 535 -9.61 24.45 -16.31
C ASN A 535 -9.82 23.12 -17.01
N LEU A 536 -8.76 22.56 -17.58
CA LEU A 536 -8.83 21.34 -18.38
C LEU A 536 -8.78 20.10 -17.47
N ASP A 537 -9.59 19.08 -17.76
CA ASP A 537 -9.64 17.84 -16.99
C ASP A 537 -8.28 17.11 -16.94
N TRP A 538 -7.44 17.33 -17.96
CA TRP A 538 -6.09 16.77 -18.05
C TRP A 538 -4.99 17.70 -17.51
N GLY A 539 -5.37 18.73 -16.77
CA GLY A 539 -4.52 19.74 -16.18
C GLY A 539 -4.17 20.89 -17.12
N GLY A 540 -3.92 22.07 -16.55
CA GLY A 540 -3.67 23.31 -17.28
C GLY A 540 -4.95 24.05 -17.64
N LYS A 541 -4.80 25.09 -18.47
CA LYS A 541 -5.88 26.03 -18.80
C LYS A 541 -6.00 26.30 -20.30
N LEU A 542 -7.21 26.63 -20.75
CA LEU A 542 -7.52 27.28 -22.00
C LEU A 542 -8.21 28.58 -21.68
N GLU A 543 -7.68 29.71 -22.21
CA GLU A 543 -8.36 31.01 -22.21
C GLU A 543 -8.79 31.35 -23.63
N PHE A 544 -10.10 31.61 -23.83
CA PHE A 544 -10.70 31.88 -25.11
C PHE A 544 -11.22 33.31 -25.15
N TYR A 545 -10.80 34.07 -26.15
CA TYR A 545 -11.13 35.49 -26.32
C TYR A 545 -11.81 35.73 -27.66
N ASN A 546 -13.01 36.28 -27.63
CA ASN A 546 -13.68 36.79 -28.84
C ASN A 546 -13.29 38.24 -29.06
N CYS A 547 -12.57 38.50 -30.15
CA CYS A 547 -12.10 39.83 -30.58
C CYS A 547 -12.62 40.20 -31.98
N VAL A 548 -13.59 39.48 -32.53
CA VAL A 548 -14.13 39.69 -33.86
C VAL A 548 -14.83 41.07 -33.94
N VAL A 549 -14.45 41.90 -34.91
CA VAL A 549 -15.03 43.22 -35.17
C VAL A 549 -15.86 43.21 -36.46
N GLY A 550 -16.79 44.17 -36.60
CA GLY A 550 -17.54 44.40 -37.82
C GLY A 550 -18.53 43.29 -38.24
N GLY A 551 -18.81 42.30 -37.36
CA GLY A 551 -19.74 41.22 -37.69
C GLY A 551 -19.18 40.20 -38.70
N ALA A 552 -17.85 40.08 -38.83
CA ALA A 552 -17.20 39.15 -39.76
C ALA A 552 -17.59 37.69 -39.49
N ILE A 553 -17.82 37.34 -38.20
CA ILE A 553 -18.40 36.07 -37.74
C ILE A 553 -19.56 36.41 -36.80
N ASP A 554 -20.70 35.78 -36.99
CA ASP A 554 -21.83 35.88 -36.06
C ASP A 554 -21.48 35.24 -34.71
N ALA A 555 -21.83 35.93 -33.63
CA ALA A 555 -21.54 35.47 -32.25
C ALA A 555 -22.08 34.07 -31.95
N ARG A 556 -23.16 33.63 -32.59
CA ARG A 556 -23.72 32.28 -32.46
C ARG A 556 -22.75 31.16 -32.83
N PHE A 557 -21.71 31.44 -33.64
CA PHE A 557 -20.71 30.48 -34.05
C PHE A 557 -19.48 30.37 -33.09
N MET A 558 -19.37 31.29 -32.11
CA MET A 558 -18.26 31.22 -31.12
C MET A 558 -18.22 29.93 -30.36
N PRO A 559 -19.33 29.32 -29.89
CA PRO A 559 -19.32 28.01 -29.27
C PRO A 559 -18.81 26.90 -30.20
N ALA A 560 -19.14 26.96 -31.49
CA ALA A 560 -18.65 25.99 -32.48
C ALA A 560 -17.15 26.14 -32.74
N ILE A 561 -16.63 27.37 -32.79
CA ILE A 561 -15.19 27.65 -32.90
C ILE A 561 -14.46 27.11 -31.68
N LEU A 562 -14.93 27.40 -30.46
CA LEU A 562 -14.37 26.89 -29.22
C LEU A 562 -14.36 25.36 -29.20
N LYS A 563 -15.45 24.73 -29.61
CA LYS A 563 -15.53 23.26 -29.71
C LYS A 563 -14.45 22.69 -30.64
N GLY A 564 -14.27 23.31 -31.82
CA GLY A 564 -13.24 22.87 -32.77
C GLY A 564 -11.81 22.98 -32.20
N ILE A 565 -11.53 24.00 -31.38
CA ILE A 565 -10.26 24.20 -30.69
C ILE A 565 -10.10 23.10 -29.60
N MET A 566 -11.12 22.90 -28.75
CA MET A 566 -11.09 21.87 -27.67
C MET A 566 -10.92 20.46 -28.24
N ASP A 567 -11.65 20.12 -29.30
CA ASP A 567 -11.52 18.85 -30.01
C ASP A 567 -10.05 18.63 -30.46
N LYS A 568 -9.42 19.68 -31.02
CA LYS A 568 -8.04 19.59 -31.48
C LYS A 568 -7.03 19.54 -30.34
N MET A 569 -7.33 20.19 -29.22
CA MET A 569 -6.49 20.07 -28.01
C MET A 569 -6.52 18.67 -27.43
N THR A 570 -7.63 17.93 -27.46
CA THR A 570 -7.74 16.55 -27.00
C THR A 570 -7.16 15.54 -27.99
N GLU A 571 -7.07 15.87 -29.27
CA GLU A 571 -6.43 15.05 -30.29
C GLU A 571 -4.91 15.26 -30.37
N GLY A 572 -4.38 16.34 -29.77
CA GLY A 572 -2.99 16.77 -29.85
C GLY A 572 -2.57 17.28 -31.24
N PRO A 573 -2.19 18.56 -31.36
CA PRO A 573 -1.79 19.14 -32.64
C PRO A 573 -0.43 18.63 -33.15
N LEU A 574 0.44 18.08 -32.26
CA LEU A 574 1.82 17.72 -32.58
C LEU A 574 2.04 16.20 -32.60
N THR A 575 1.74 15.51 -31.51
CA THR A 575 2.01 14.07 -31.31
C THR A 575 0.80 13.28 -30.83
N GLY A 576 -0.39 13.83 -30.87
CA GLY A 576 -1.59 13.19 -30.34
C GLY A 576 -1.75 13.30 -28.83
N SER A 577 -0.86 14.01 -28.13
CA SER A 577 -0.94 14.23 -26.69
C SER A 577 -1.76 15.47 -26.36
N TYR A 578 -2.50 15.49 -25.26
CA TYR A 578 -3.38 16.59 -24.90
C TYR A 578 -2.63 17.92 -24.78
N ALA A 579 -3.13 18.98 -25.44
CA ALA A 579 -2.56 20.32 -25.37
C ALA A 579 -3.08 21.11 -24.16
N ARG A 580 -2.25 22.01 -23.59
CA ARG A 580 -2.56 22.79 -22.40
C ARG A 580 -1.89 24.18 -22.36
N ASP A 581 -2.39 25.04 -21.51
CA ASP A 581 -1.82 26.35 -21.16
C ASP A 581 -1.72 27.28 -22.34
N ILE A 582 -2.86 27.48 -23.05
CA ILE A 582 -2.93 28.25 -24.29
C ILE A 582 -4.02 29.33 -24.16
N ARG A 583 -3.69 30.55 -24.60
CA ARG A 583 -4.64 31.63 -24.89
C ARG A 583 -4.96 31.66 -26.37
N VAL A 584 -6.22 31.72 -26.68
CA VAL A 584 -6.71 31.79 -28.08
C VAL A 584 -7.56 33.06 -28.28
N PHE A 585 -7.18 33.87 -29.25
CA PHE A 585 -7.89 35.05 -29.64
C PHE A 585 -8.45 34.82 -31.04
N VAL A 586 -9.77 34.84 -31.19
CA VAL A 586 -10.44 34.86 -32.50
C VAL A 586 -10.66 36.31 -32.86
N TYR A 587 -9.93 36.82 -33.87
CA TYR A 587 -9.90 38.25 -34.16
C TYR A 587 -10.53 38.63 -35.49
N ASP A 588 -10.64 37.69 -36.46
CA ASP A 588 -11.27 37.93 -37.75
C ASP A 588 -11.80 36.62 -38.35
N GLY A 589 -12.43 36.68 -39.50
CA GLY A 589 -12.92 35.55 -40.27
C GLY A 589 -13.93 35.96 -41.32
N LYS A 590 -14.61 34.97 -41.95
CA LYS A 590 -15.68 35.19 -42.89
C LYS A 590 -16.77 34.15 -42.73
N MET A 591 -18.00 34.61 -42.93
CA MET A 591 -19.18 33.76 -43.05
C MET A 591 -19.89 33.99 -44.38
N HIS A 592 -20.62 32.97 -44.82
CA HIS A 592 -21.51 33.05 -45.98
C HIS A 592 -22.97 32.98 -45.51
N PRO A 593 -23.86 33.87 -45.99
CA PRO A 593 -25.24 33.96 -45.47
C PRO A 593 -26.03 32.65 -45.54
N VAL A 594 -25.73 31.76 -46.48
CA VAL A 594 -26.47 30.52 -46.72
C VAL A 594 -25.66 29.28 -46.35
N ASP A 595 -24.34 29.25 -46.63
CA ASP A 595 -23.51 28.06 -46.53
C ASP A 595 -22.75 27.93 -45.17
N SER A 596 -22.86 28.94 -44.31
CA SER A 596 -22.21 28.91 -42.99
C SER A 596 -23.07 28.18 -41.95
N ASN A 597 -22.48 27.17 -41.33
CA ASN A 597 -23.06 26.38 -40.26
C ASN A 597 -22.03 26.04 -39.18
N GLU A 598 -22.47 25.48 -38.06
CA GLU A 598 -21.62 25.13 -36.93
C GLU A 598 -20.48 24.20 -37.34
N ILE A 599 -20.75 23.17 -38.15
CA ILE A 599 -19.75 22.20 -38.60
C ILE A 599 -18.62 22.86 -39.36
N SER A 600 -18.97 23.85 -40.24
CA SER A 600 -17.97 24.59 -41.00
C SER A 600 -17.02 25.37 -40.10
N PHE A 601 -17.54 26.00 -39.04
CA PHE A 601 -16.70 26.72 -38.06
C PHE A 601 -15.93 25.82 -37.12
N ILE A 602 -16.47 24.64 -36.74
CA ILE A 602 -15.71 23.62 -36.01
C ILE A 602 -14.48 23.22 -36.82
N LEU A 603 -14.66 22.86 -38.10
CA LEU A 603 -13.58 22.42 -38.97
C LEU A 603 -12.57 23.52 -39.27
N ALA A 604 -13.07 24.77 -39.51
CA ALA A 604 -12.20 25.91 -39.75
C ALA A 604 -11.33 26.23 -38.53
N ALA A 605 -11.91 26.29 -37.34
CA ALA A 605 -11.23 26.59 -36.10
C ALA A 605 -10.20 25.47 -35.74
N ARG A 606 -10.59 24.22 -35.92
CA ARG A 606 -9.71 23.05 -35.68
C ARG A 606 -8.44 23.12 -36.54
N ASN A 607 -8.57 23.41 -37.82
CA ASN A 607 -7.42 23.47 -38.73
C ASN A 607 -6.60 24.76 -38.52
N ALA A 608 -7.23 25.90 -38.29
CA ALA A 608 -6.52 27.13 -37.95
C ALA A 608 -5.70 26.96 -36.65
N PHE A 609 -6.29 26.35 -35.63
CA PHE A 609 -5.60 26.07 -34.38
C PHE A 609 -4.41 25.11 -34.58
N LYS A 610 -4.57 24.03 -35.35
CA LYS A 610 -3.50 23.11 -35.68
C LYS A 610 -2.33 23.81 -36.36
N GLU A 611 -2.59 24.69 -37.30
CA GLU A 611 -1.56 25.44 -38.02
C GLU A 611 -0.85 26.45 -37.10
N ALA A 612 -1.61 27.26 -36.37
CA ALA A 612 -1.07 28.20 -35.40
C ALA A 612 -0.17 27.48 -34.34
N PHE A 613 -0.62 26.35 -33.84
CA PHE A 613 0.11 25.59 -32.85
C PHE A 613 1.47 25.12 -33.36
N ARG A 614 1.55 24.62 -34.61
CA ARG A 614 2.80 24.22 -35.25
C ARG A 614 3.80 25.37 -35.40
N ASN A 615 3.29 26.59 -35.65
CA ASN A 615 4.10 27.79 -35.80
C ASN A 615 4.48 28.47 -34.49
N ALA A 616 3.83 28.09 -33.38
CA ALA A 616 3.98 28.71 -32.05
C ALA A 616 5.15 28.12 -31.20
N GLY A 617 6.09 27.45 -31.84
CA GLY A 617 7.21 26.81 -31.11
C GLY A 617 6.75 25.72 -30.15
N PRO A 618 6.10 24.66 -30.67
CA PRO A 618 5.50 23.63 -29.83
C PRO A 618 6.53 22.84 -28.98
N LYS A 619 6.13 22.47 -27.78
CA LYS A 619 6.92 21.68 -26.84
C LYS A 619 6.12 20.49 -26.34
N ILE A 620 6.78 19.34 -26.22
CA ILE A 620 6.26 18.18 -25.49
C ILE A 620 6.63 18.34 -24.02
N MET A 621 5.68 18.03 -23.14
CA MET A 621 5.87 18.06 -21.69
C MET A 621 5.70 16.65 -21.14
N GLU A 622 6.57 16.28 -20.20
CA GLU A 622 6.52 15.00 -19.48
C GLU A 622 6.08 15.20 -18.04
N PRO A 623 5.36 14.22 -17.45
CA PRO A 623 4.98 14.29 -16.05
C PRO A 623 6.21 14.04 -15.16
N ILE A 624 6.41 14.93 -14.19
CA ILE A 624 7.46 14.88 -13.19
C ILE A 624 6.87 14.41 -11.86
N TYR A 625 7.57 13.55 -11.18
CA TYR A 625 7.21 13.02 -9.87
C TYR A 625 8.20 13.46 -8.81
N ASN A 626 7.70 13.87 -7.65
CA ASN A 626 8.48 13.98 -6.44
C ASN A 626 8.72 12.58 -5.92
N LEU A 627 9.99 12.20 -5.82
CA LEU A 627 10.46 10.92 -5.33
C LEU A 627 11.19 11.14 -4.00
N GLU A 628 10.84 10.35 -3.00
CA GLU A 628 11.56 10.30 -1.74
C GLU A 628 12.08 8.88 -1.55
N VAL A 629 13.40 8.73 -1.55
CA VAL A 629 14.08 7.44 -1.38
C VAL A 629 14.67 7.38 0.01
N MET A 630 14.36 6.33 0.75
CA MET A 630 14.83 6.04 2.09
C MET A 630 15.78 4.84 2.02
N THR A 631 17.03 5.01 2.43
CA THR A 631 18.07 3.98 2.29
C THR A 631 19.05 4.02 3.47
N PRO A 632 19.66 2.88 3.86
CA PRO A 632 20.81 2.90 4.75
C PRO A 632 21.95 3.75 4.18
N SER A 633 22.79 4.33 5.05
CA SER A 633 23.90 5.21 4.65
C SER A 633 24.88 4.54 3.67
N ASP A 634 25.11 3.24 3.81
CA ASP A 634 26.01 2.46 2.95
C ASP A 634 25.59 2.44 1.48
N TYR A 635 24.29 2.56 1.21
CA TYR A 635 23.74 2.55 -0.15
C TYR A 635 23.41 3.93 -0.71
N MET A 636 23.58 5.00 0.07
CA MET A 636 23.25 6.36 -0.35
C MET A 636 23.94 6.75 -1.66
N GLY A 637 25.24 6.47 -1.79
CA GLY A 637 26.01 6.81 -2.99
C GLY A 637 25.53 6.10 -4.25
N VAL A 638 25.16 4.83 -4.12
CA VAL A 638 24.64 4.03 -5.25
C VAL A 638 23.25 4.54 -5.65
N CYS A 639 22.38 4.83 -4.70
CA CYS A 639 21.06 5.40 -4.96
C CYS A 639 21.15 6.77 -5.65
N MET A 640 22.05 7.65 -5.20
CA MET A 640 22.30 8.95 -5.83
C MET A 640 22.76 8.80 -7.28
N SER A 641 23.70 7.89 -7.55
CA SER A 641 24.19 7.63 -8.89
C SER A 641 23.10 7.10 -9.83
N ASP A 642 22.26 6.17 -9.36
CA ASP A 642 21.13 5.65 -10.14
C ASP A 642 20.12 6.75 -10.45
N LEU A 643 19.77 7.60 -9.48
CA LEU A 643 18.86 8.72 -9.68
C LEU A 643 19.40 9.72 -10.72
N GLN A 644 20.68 10.06 -10.68
CA GLN A 644 21.31 10.92 -11.67
C GLN A 644 21.21 10.34 -13.09
N ASN A 645 21.43 9.03 -13.24
CA ASN A 645 21.28 8.34 -14.52
C ASN A 645 19.82 8.36 -15.04
N ARG A 646 18.83 8.56 -14.15
CA ARG A 646 17.40 8.68 -14.46
C ARG A 646 16.95 10.13 -14.67
N ARG A 647 17.84 11.03 -14.98
CA ARG A 647 17.51 12.47 -15.17
C ARG A 647 16.91 13.12 -13.93
N ALA A 648 17.15 12.56 -12.73
CA ALA A 648 16.63 13.11 -11.50
C ALA A 648 17.30 14.43 -11.12
N ILE A 649 16.51 15.37 -10.63
CA ILE A 649 16.99 16.59 -9.99
C ILE A 649 16.89 16.38 -8.48
N ILE A 650 18.05 16.31 -7.81
CA ILE A 650 18.10 16.15 -6.34
C ILE A 650 17.76 17.49 -5.70
N GLU A 651 16.72 17.54 -4.91
CA GLU A 651 16.26 18.76 -4.21
C GLU A 651 16.77 18.85 -2.77
N GLY A 652 17.05 17.71 -2.14
CA GLY A 652 17.52 17.68 -0.76
C GLY A 652 17.93 16.29 -0.29
N MET A 653 18.67 16.30 0.79
CA MET A 653 19.06 15.10 1.52
C MET A 653 18.84 15.35 3.01
N GLY A 654 18.48 14.31 3.72
CA GLY A 654 18.25 14.35 5.17
C GLY A 654 18.46 12.98 5.78
N SER A 655 18.29 12.89 7.10
CA SER A 655 18.30 11.63 7.82
C SER A 655 17.01 11.51 8.65
N ASP A 656 16.39 10.37 8.64
CA ASP A 656 15.22 10.04 9.45
C ASP A 656 15.38 8.67 10.09
N LYS A 657 15.38 8.63 11.42
CA LYS A 657 15.43 7.39 12.22
C LYS A 657 16.53 6.41 11.80
N GLY A 658 17.73 6.91 11.46
CA GLY A 658 18.89 6.09 11.07
C GLY A 658 18.96 5.73 9.59
N PHE A 659 18.04 6.25 8.77
CA PHE A 659 18.07 6.13 7.32
C PHE A 659 18.38 7.47 6.67
N GLU A 660 19.09 7.42 5.56
CA GLU A 660 19.28 8.58 4.69
C GLU A 660 18.06 8.74 3.78
N VAL A 661 17.60 9.97 3.64
CA VAL A 661 16.44 10.33 2.82
C VAL A 661 16.90 11.22 1.68
N ILE A 662 16.66 10.77 0.44
CA ILE A 662 16.98 11.51 -0.78
C ILE A 662 15.66 11.99 -1.39
N LYS A 663 15.50 13.32 -1.53
CA LYS A 663 14.36 13.93 -2.21
C LYS A 663 14.77 14.37 -3.60
N ALA A 664 14.03 13.91 -4.60
CA ALA A 664 14.34 14.18 -6.00
C ALA A 664 13.09 14.39 -6.85
N ARG A 665 13.24 15.12 -7.94
CA ARG A 665 12.23 15.23 -8.99
C ARG A 665 12.66 14.40 -10.20
N VAL A 666 11.82 13.47 -10.62
CA VAL A 666 12.16 12.48 -11.63
C VAL A 666 11.05 12.39 -12.69
N PRO A 667 11.39 12.34 -14.00
CA PRO A 667 10.39 12.08 -15.04
C PRO A 667 9.79 10.68 -14.91
N LEU A 668 8.47 10.55 -15.09
CA LEU A 668 7.78 9.25 -15.01
C LEU A 668 8.37 8.22 -15.99
N ALA A 669 8.84 8.65 -17.15
CA ALA A 669 9.45 7.77 -18.15
C ALA A 669 10.68 7.00 -17.60
N GLU A 670 11.39 7.58 -16.63
CA GLU A 670 12.59 6.99 -16.02
C GLU A 670 12.28 6.09 -14.80
N LEU A 671 11.03 6.07 -14.34
CA LEU A 671 10.60 5.33 -13.14
C LEU A 671 10.05 3.93 -13.45
N TYR A 672 9.99 3.54 -14.74
CA TYR A 672 9.57 2.17 -15.07
C TYR A 672 10.52 1.15 -14.44
N ARG A 673 9.97 0.17 -13.70
CA ARG A 673 10.73 -0.85 -12.94
C ARG A 673 11.72 -0.28 -11.92
N TYR A 674 11.53 0.95 -11.46
CA TYR A 674 12.42 1.54 -10.47
C TYR A 674 12.47 0.77 -9.15
N SER A 675 11.33 0.24 -8.69
CA SER A 675 11.25 -0.61 -7.49
C SER A 675 12.18 -1.84 -7.58
N THR A 676 12.20 -2.51 -8.72
CA THR A 676 13.07 -3.66 -8.99
C THR A 676 14.53 -3.27 -9.01
N ALA A 677 14.86 -2.15 -9.69
CA ALA A 677 16.23 -1.64 -9.77
C ALA A 677 16.75 -1.23 -8.38
N LEU A 678 15.96 -0.45 -7.63
CA LEU A 678 16.32 -0.01 -6.28
C LEU A 678 16.56 -1.19 -5.33
N SER A 679 15.64 -2.17 -5.34
CA SER A 679 15.79 -3.39 -4.54
C SER A 679 17.04 -4.17 -4.88
N SER A 680 17.40 -4.27 -6.17
CA SER A 680 18.63 -4.94 -6.62
C SER A 680 19.89 -4.19 -6.17
N LEU A 681 19.89 -2.86 -6.27
CA LEU A 681 21.04 -2.02 -5.91
C LEU A 681 21.31 -1.99 -4.40
N THR A 682 20.28 -2.17 -3.58
CA THR A 682 20.34 -2.02 -2.12
C THR A 682 20.06 -3.32 -1.37
N SER A 683 20.07 -4.46 -2.07
CA SER A 683 19.71 -5.77 -1.48
C SER A 683 18.35 -5.76 -0.78
N GLY A 684 17.41 -4.93 -1.28
CA GLY A 684 16.06 -4.76 -0.71
C GLY A 684 15.98 -3.80 0.48
N SER A 685 17.09 -3.13 0.86
CA SER A 685 17.13 -2.27 2.07
C SER A 685 16.57 -0.87 1.88
N ALA A 686 16.42 -0.41 0.65
CA ALA A 686 15.82 0.88 0.38
C ALA A 686 14.33 0.75 0.02
N THR A 687 13.59 1.77 0.38
CA THR A 687 12.20 1.96 -0.04
C THR A 687 12.03 3.34 -0.65
N PHE A 688 10.93 3.57 -1.35
CA PHE A 688 10.63 4.89 -1.89
C PHE A 688 9.13 5.17 -1.89
N THR A 689 8.81 6.45 -1.92
CA THR A 689 7.47 6.96 -2.21
C THR A 689 7.57 7.90 -3.42
N MET A 690 6.49 7.98 -4.19
CA MET A 690 6.40 8.89 -5.34
C MET A 690 5.05 9.57 -5.41
N GLN A 691 5.05 10.84 -5.78
CA GLN A 691 3.85 11.64 -5.94
C GLN A 691 3.98 12.52 -7.18
N PHE A 692 2.90 12.61 -7.97
CA PHE A 692 2.86 13.53 -9.11
C PHE A 692 3.12 14.97 -8.65
N ALA A 693 4.04 15.67 -9.32
CA ALA A 693 4.37 17.08 -9.04
C ALA A 693 3.75 18.00 -10.08
N ASP A 694 4.25 17.97 -11.29
CA ASP A 694 3.83 18.86 -12.39
C ASP A 694 4.22 18.27 -13.75
N TYR A 695 4.01 19.07 -14.82
CA TYR A 695 4.51 18.78 -16.15
C TYR A 695 5.65 19.75 -16.51
N GLN A 696 6.74 19.21 -17.05
CA GLN A 696 7.88 20.00 -17.53
C GLN A 696 8.22 19.67 -18.98
N ALA A 697 8.78 20.65 -19.71
CA ALA A 697 9.22 20.43 -21.07
C ALA A 697 10.34 19.38 -21.13
N VAL A 698 10.20 18.42 -22.04
CA VAL A 698 11.25 17.43 -22.28
C VAL A 698 12.52 18.08 -22.85
N PRO A 699 13.72 17.53 -22.60
CA PRO A 699 14.94 17.93 -23.30
C PRO A 699 14.81 17.82 -24.82
N GLY A 700 15.58 18.62 -25.55
CA GLY A 700 15.45 18.72 -27.01
C GLY A 700 15.72 17.41 -27.76
N ASP A 701 16.66 16.63 -27.30
CA ASP A 701 16.97 15.29 -27.81
C ASP A 701 15.83 14.30 -27.61
N VAL A 702 15.19 14.32 -26.42
CA VAL A 702 14.01 13.51 -26.10
C VAL A 702 12.82 13.94 -26.99
N GLN A 703 12.62 15.25 -27.18
CA GLN A 703 11.57 15.74 -28.06
C GLN A 703 11.75 15.26 -29.50
N THR A 704 12.98 15.32 -30.00
CA THR A 704 13.28 14.87 -31.36
C THR A 704 12.98 13.37 -31.53
N LYS A 705 13.33 12.56 -30.55
CA LYS A 705 13.04 11.12 -30.54
C LYS A 705 11.54 10.84 -30.54
N LEU A 706 10.77 11.49 -29.65
CA LEU A 706 9.32 11.34 -29.58
C LEU A 706 8.61 11.74 -30.87
N LEU A 707 9.08 12.82 -31.53
CA LEU A 707 8.53 13.26 -32.82
C LEU A 707 8.81 12.24 -33.94
N ALA A 708 9.99 11.63 -33.95
CA ALA A 708 10.35 10.60 -34.93
C ALA A 708 9.50 9.31 -34.73
N GLU A 709 9.31 8.88 -33.48
CA GLU A 709 8.46 7.74 -33.15
C GLU A 709 7.01 7.96 -33.57
N TYR A 710 6.46 9.15 -33.34
CA TYR A 710 5.09 9.47 -33.75
C TYR A 710 4.92 9.49 -35.27
N SER A 711 5.86 10.10 -35.99
CA SER A 711 5.79 10.13 -37.47
C SER A 711 5.92 8.74 -38.12
N SER A 712 6.63 7.80 -37.49
CA SER A 712 6.68 6.42 -37.97
C SER A 712 5.34 5.68 -37.77
N GLN A 713 4.64 5.94 -36.68
CA GLN A 713 3.30 5.36 -36.40
C GLN A 713 2.23 5.91 -37.34
N GLU A 714 2.25 7.22 -37.69
CA GLU A 714 1.33 7.80 -38.68
C GLU A 714 1.53 7.23 -40.10
N SER A 715 2.72 6.71 -40.41
CA SER A 715 2.99 6.10 -41.71
C SER A 715 2.57 4.63 -41.82
N ASP A 716 2.35 3.97 -40.69
CA ASP A 716 1.93 2.55 -40.60
C ASP A 716 0.39 2.39 -40.45
N GLU A 717 -0.37 3.47 -40.17
CA GLU A 717 -1.82 3.55 -40.20
C GLU A 717 -2.32 4.11 -41.55
#